data_d33db2a91d65286299569a946b67bf36
#
_entry.id   d33db2a91d65286299569a946b67bf36
#
_cell.length_a   1.000
_cell.length_b   1.000
_cell.length_c   1.000
_cell.angle_alpha   90.00
_cell.angle_beta   90.00
_cell.angle_gamma   90.00
#
_symmetry.space_group_name_H-M   'P 1'
#
loop_
_entity.id
_entity.type
_entity.pdbx_description
1 polymer ?
#
loop_
_entity_poly.entity_id
_entity_poly.type
_entity_poly.pdbx_seq_one_letter_code
_entity_poly.pdbx_strand_id
1 'polypeptide(L)'
;MNRKGKSWPLFVVAILIVLFSLTAIFGVSYTYGDTKNVYVKGASDIRFGIDIRGGVDVTFMPADDVEATDAQMTAAKTVIEDRLVGLGITDYESYVDNNKNRIIVRFPWKNDEADFNPQTAIDEIGTTAKMVFRKGSSATGEEILSGDDVASASAAYNETEGWVVQLKFNSAGASAFAAATTELAASNGTISIWLDDNNISTATVNEAITGGEAIIKGNFDQDSASTLANQINSGSLPFALSAESYSTISPSLGAKSLDVMVQAGIIAFILVAILMIVRYRLPGTIAVISLMGQAAATLAVVSGYFTVFPGSTLTLPGIAGIILGIGMGVDANVITAERIKEELSKNKTLEGAVNSGFKMGLTPIIDGNVTIVIVAAILMGAFGPTDGFWAKVFNPIFYWFGPSTAGTIYSFGFTLLTSVLLNFVFGVWATRVMIRGAVHFKPLRKAWLFGGKKEGGADFKTPSINFIGNRKKFYTFSCALIAVVLVFCGIFGVKMDVEFKGGSMITLAYEGDADLNDLKSTIGTELGKSNLTLQTGSDISGNQTLTVTLPGSDTLTTEQLDNLLAALNEQYPDNNFVQNEVSNVDATIGKEFLLKSVVALVAACVLILLYVAYRFRKIGGLKAGSTAIVALLHDMFVVFGVFVLLRIPLNGNFIAALLTILGYSLNDTVVIYDRIRENSALYGKKQMSLAELVNLSVNQSFARSLMTSITTCLALGVVCVVSVIYRLDSIYSFAFPLLFGMVSGVYSTICIATPLWVDWKNKKKAAKKA
;
A
#
# COMPACT_ATOMS: atom_id res chain seq x y z
N MET A 1 16.38 49.97 10.93
CA MET A 1 17.55 49.06 11.10
C MET A 1 17.62 48.12 9.89
N ASN A 2 18.55 48.37 8.95
CA ASN A 2 18.82 47.51 7.82
C ASN A 2 19.54 46.24 8.32
N ARG A 3 18.79 45.16 8.68
CA ARG A 3 19.41 43.85 8.80
C ARG A 3 19.80 43.41 7.39
N LYS A 4 21.09 43.57 7.02
CA LYS A 4 21.64 42.96 5.80
C LYS A 4 21.33 41.46 5.87
N GLY A 5 20.38 41.00 5.06
CA GLY A 5 20.05 39.57 4.97
C GLY A 5 21.27 38.79 4.51
N LYS A 6 21.45 37.60 5.06
CA LYS A 6 22.61 36.74 4.78
C LYS A 6 22.29 35.80 3.60
N SER A 7 23.24 35.60 2.69
CA SER A 7 23.11 34.72 1.53
C SER A 7 23.51 33.25 1.82
N TRP A 8 24.31 33.01 2.87
CA TRP A 8 24.85 31.69 3.20
C TRP A 8 23.79 30.59 3.46
N PRO A 9 22.55 30.89 3.97
CA PRO A 9 21.57 29.85 4.23
C PRO A 9 21.14 29.10 2.96
N LEU A 10 21.23 29.73 1.77
CA LEU A 10 20.97 29.04 0.50
C LEU A 10 21.91 27.84 0.32
N PHE A 11 23.21 28.06 0.46
CA PHE A 11 24.22 27.04 0.23
C PHE A 11 24.23 25.99 1.32
N VAL A 12 24.11 26.39 2.58
CA VAL A 12 24.13 25.48 3.72
C VAL A 12 22.92 24.53 3.65
N VAL A 13 21.71 25.04 3.43
CA VAL A 13 20.51 24.18 3.35
C VAL A 13 20.59 23.27 2.12
N ALA A 14 21.05 23.76 0.97
CA ALA A 14 21.22 22.93 -0.22
C ALA A 14 22.25 21.80 0.02
N ILE A 15 23.41 22.09 0.62
CA ILE A 15 24.44 21.10 0.95
C ILE A 15 23.89 20.08 1.96
N LEU A 16 23.21 20.53 3.01
CA LEU A 16 22.60 19.62 4.00
C LEU A 16 21.57 18.70 3.37
N ILE A 17 20.74 19.21 2.43
CA ILE A 17 19.79 18.37 1.70
C ILE A 17 20.52 17.31 0.87
N VAL A 18 21.59 17.70 0.14
CA VAL A 18 22.36 16.74 -0.67
C VAL A 18 23.03 15.68 0.22
N LEU A 19 23.71 16.08 1.30
CA LEU A 19 24.35 15.14 2.23
C LEU A 19 23.33 14.21 2.88
N PHE A 20 22.20 14.75 3.33
CA PHE A 20 21.11 13.95 3.87
C PHE A 20 20.56 12.96 2.84
N SER A 21 20.37 13.41 1.57
CA SER A 21 19.89 12.52 0.49
C SER A 21 20.86 11.38 0.22
N LEU A 22 22.18 11.65 0.25
CA LEU A 22 23.19 10.59 0.11
C LEU A 22 23.13 9.60 1.27
N THR A 23 23.05 10.05 2.51
CA THR A 23 22.95 9.14 3.67
C THR A 23 21.63 8.38 3.72
N ALA A 24 20.53 8.96 3.26
CA ALA A 24 19.22 8.30 3.19
C ALA A 24 19.17 7.21 2.09
N ILE A 25 19.89 7.39 0.99
CA ILE A 25 19.95 6.41 -0.11
C ILE A 25 20.94 5.28 0.22
N PHE A 26 22.19 5.63 0.59
CA PHE A 26 23.25 4.65 0.77
C PHE A 26 23.36 4.08 2.20
N GLY A 27 22.70 4.72 3.17
CA GLY A 27 22.90 4.39 4.59
C GLY A 27 24.30 4.78 5.09
N VAL A 28 24.60 4.42 6.34
CA VAL A 28 25.93 4.52 6.94
C VAL A 28 26.23 3.21 7.62
N SER A 29 27.09 2.40 7.05
CA SER A 29 27.49 1.10 7.60
C SER A 29 29.02 0.94 7.56
N TYR A 30 29.53 0.15 8.49
CA TYR A 30 30.93 -0.23 8.54
C TYR A 30 31.02 -1.75 8.62
N THR A 31 31.80 -2.35 7.72
CA THR A 31 32.03 -3.80 7.68
C THR A 31 33.39 -4.09 8.32
N TYR A 32 33.40 -4.99 9.30
CA TYR A 32 34.60 -5.49 9.94
C TYR A 32 34.60 -7.02 9.89
N GLY A 33 35.50 -7.60 9.11
CA GLY A 33 35.45 -9.02 8.79
C GLY A 33 34.13 -9.34 8.06
N ASP A 34 33.43 -10.37 8.49
CA ASP A 34 32.15 -10.81 7.92
C ASP A 34 30.95 -10.09 8.55
N THR A 35 31.17 -9.22 9.54
CA THR A 35 30.08 -8.53 10.27
C THR A 35 29.88 -7.13 9.73
N LYS A 36 28.67 -6.86 9.18
CA LYS A 36 28.23 -5.53 8.75
C LYS A 36 27.49 -4.83 9.89
N ASN A 37 28.09 -3.78 10.45
CA ASN A 37 27.45 -2.92 11.44
C ASN A 37 26.75 -1.74 10.74
N VAL A 38 25.42 -1.69 10.81
CA VAL A 38 24.59 -0.62 10.22
C VAL A 38 24.35 0.44 11.29
N TYR A 39 24.95 1.62 11.15
CA TYR A 39 24.71 2.77 12.03
C TYR A 39 23.46 3.53 11.65
N VAL A 40 23.22 3.67 10.34
CA VAL A 40 22.05 4.35 9.79
C VAL A 40 21.55 3.56 8.59
N LYS A 41 20.28 3.16 8.63
CA LYS A 41 19.64 2.41 7.55
C LYS A 41 19.48 3.27 6.29
N GLY A 42 19.73 2.67 5.14
CA GLY A 42 19.55 3.29 3.82
C GLY A 42 18.39 2.68 3.03
N ALA A 43 18.32 3.00 1.75
CA ALA A 43 17.31 2.41 0.86
C ALA A 43 17.46 0.89 0.69
N SER A 44 18.67 0.35 0.82
CA SER A 44 18.94 -1.11 0.80
C SER A 44 18.35 -1.86 1.99
N ASP A 45 18.04 -1.15 3.08
CA ASP A 45 17.52 -1.75 4.31
C ASP A 45 15.98 -1.61 4.42
N ILE A 46 15.32 -1.20 3.33
CA ILE A 46 13.86 -1.12 3.24
C ILE A 46 13.28 -2.53 3.25
N ARG A 47 12.30 -2.76 4.12
CA ARG A 47 11.48 -3.96 4.06
C ARG A 47 10.49 -3.86 2.94
N PHE A 48 10.47 -4.86 2.06
CA PHE A 48 9.54 -4.91 0.93
C PHE A 48 8.39 -5.88 1.22
N GLY A 49 7.21 -5.55 0.71
CA GLY A 49 6.05 -6.41 0.76
C GLY A 49 6.14 -7.62 -0.17
N ILE A 50 5.21 -8.53 -0.02
CA ILE A 50 5.12 -9.76 -0.82
C ILE A 50 4.94 -9.48 -2.32
N ASP A 51 4.36 -8.36 -2.68
CA ASP A 51 4.21 -7.88 -4.06
C ASP A 51 5.53 -7.49 -4.74
N ILE A 52 6.60 -7.30 -3.95
CA ILE A 52 7.95 -6.95 -4.44
C ILE A 52 8.94 -8.10 -4.23
N ARG A 53 8.93 -8.74 -3.07
CA ARG A 53 9.84 -9.86 -2.77
C ARG A 53 9.30 -11.22 -3.17
N GLY A 54 8.00 -11.29 -3.49
CA GLY A 54 7.28 -12.54 -3.46
C GLY A 54 6.98 -12.96 -2.01
N GLY A 55 6.06 -13.89 -1.82
CA GLY A 55 5.73 -14.37 -0.49
C GLY A 55 4.27 -14.75 -0.33
N VAL A 56 3.85 -14.82 0.91
CA VAL A 56 2.54 -15.32 1.32
C VAL A 56 1.83 -14.30 2.22
N ASP A 57 0.54 -14.08 1.97
CA ASP A 57 -0.42 -13.43 2.87
C ASP A 57 -1.52 -14.47 3.16
N VAL A 58 -1.62 -14.94 4.39
CA VAL A 58 -2.58 -15.97 4.77
C VAL A 58 -3.41 -15.53 5.97
N THR A 59 -4.69 -15.86 5.93
CA THR A 59 -5.63 -15.68 7.04
C THR A 59 -6.07 -17.05 7.54
N PHE A 60 -5.66 -17.39 8.76
CA PHE A 60 -6.08 -18.59 9.45
C PHE A 60 -7.29 -18.32 10.32
N MET A 61 -8.19 -19.32 10.39
CA MET A 61 -9.27 -19.40 11.35
C MET A 61 -9.20 -20.75 12.10
N PRO A 62 -9.76 -20.83 13.33
CA PRO A 62 -9.95 -22.12 13.98
C PRO A 62 -10.76 -23.06 13.08
N ALA A 63 -10.27 -24.29 12.86
CA ALA A 63 -11.01 -25.30 12.13
C ALA A 63 -12.22 -25.80 12.96
N ASP A 64 -13.20 -26.42 12.31
CA ASP A 64 -14.35 -27.08 12.94
C ASP A 64 -15.21 -26.19 13.85
N ASP A 65 -15.37 -24.89 13.52
CA ASP A 65 -16.18 -23.92 14.27
C ASP A 65 -15.81 -23.80 15.78
N VAL A 66 -14.54 -24.03 16.13
CA VAL A 66 -14.07 -23.90 17.51
C VAL A 66 -14.12 -22.43 17.93
N GLU A 67 -14.89 -22.11 18.97
CA GLU A 67 -14.86 -20.78 19.61
C GLU A 67 -13.58 -20.64 20.45
N ALA A 68 -12.53 -20.05 19.84
CA ALA A 68 -11.27 -19.81 20.53
C ALA A 68 -11.33 -18.55 21.40
N THR A 69 -10.75 -18.60 22.58
CA THR A 69 -10.60 -17.43 23.45
C THR A 69 -9.47 -16.51 22.97
N ASP A 70 -9.51 -15.23 23.35
CA ASP A 70 -8.43 -14.25 23.02
C ASP A 70 -7.04 -14.75 23.46
N ALA A 71 -6.95 -15.45 24.57
CA ALA A 71 -5.70 -16.01 25.07
C ALA A 71 -5.19 -17.16 24.17
N GLN A 72 -6.07 -18.01 23.71
CA GLN A 72 -5.75 -19.10 22.79
C GLN A 72 -5.35 -18.58 21.41
N MET A 73 -6.06 -17.55 20.89
CA MET A 73 -5.70 -16.89 19.63
C MET A 73 -4.31 -16.25 19.70
N THR A 74 -3.99 -15.61 20.84
CA THR A 74 -2.67 -15.02 21.07
C THR A 74 -1.59 -16.10 21.17
N ALA A 75 -1.87 -17.22 21.83
CA ALA A 75 -0.94 -18.35 21.91
C ALA A 75 -0.70 -18.97 20.53
N ALA A 76 -1.75 -19.21 19.74
CA ALA A 76 -1.64 -19.69 18.37
C ALA A 76 -0.78 -18.76 17.50
N LYS A 77 -0.99 -17.44 17.60
CA LYS A 77 -0.15 -16.45 16.91
C LYS A 77 1.32 -16.61 17.29
N THR A 78 1.63 -16.77 18.58
CA THR A 78 3.03 -16.94 19.06
C THR A 78 3.67 -18.19 18.46
N VAL A 79 2.94 -19.30 18.46
CA VAL A 79 3.43 -20.56 17.84
C VAL A 79 3.71 -20.38 16.34
N ILE A 80 2.85 -19.69 15.62
CA ILE A 80 3.05 -19.36 14.20
C ILE A 80 4.33 -18.50 14.03
N GLU A 81 4.50 -17.47 14.86
CA GLU A 81 5.69 -16.60 14.83
C GLU A 81 6.98 -17.39 15.10
N ASP A 82 6.98 -18.29 16.07
CA ASP A 82 8.12 -19.14 16.39
C ASP A 82 8.44 -20.10 15.24
N ARG A 83 7.44 -20.64 14.56
CA ARG A 83 7.63 -21.48 13.36
C ARG A 83 8.22 -20.72 12.20
N LEU A 84 7.75 -19.48 11.92
CA LEU A 84 8.33 -18.62 10.91
C LEU A 84 9.81 -18.33 11.19
N VAL A 85 10.14 -18.04 12.45
CA VAL A 85 11.54 -17.85 12.87
C VAL A 85 12.33 -19.14 12.71
N GLY A 86 11.76 -20.30 13.05
CA GLY A 86 12.38 -21.61 12.85
C GLY A 86 12.67 -21.93 11.38
N LEU A 87 11.79 -21.48 10.46
CA LEU A 87 11.98 -21.55 9.02
C LEU A 87 12.98 -20.48 8.51
N GLY A 88 13.54 -19.63 9.39
CA GLY A 88 14.47 -18.56 9.04
C GLY A 88 13.77 -17.33 8.43
N ILE A 89 12.46 -17.22 8.57
CA ILE A 89 11.66 -16.09 8.11
C ILE A 89 11.53 -15.11 9.27
N THR A 90 12.30 -14.02 9.24
CA THR A 90 12.34 -13.02 10.32
C THR A 90 11.59 -11.73 9.97
N ASP A 91 11.31 -11.49 8.69
CA ASP A 91 10.62 -10.31 8.16
C ASP A 91 9.13 -10.62 7.96
N TYR A 92 8.41 -11.04 9.01
CA TYR A 92 6.98 -11.30 8.94
C TYR A 92 6.14 -10.21 9.62
N GLU A 93 4.86 -10.16 9.27
CA GLU A 93 3.82 -9.39 9.94
C GLU A 93 2.74 -10.36 10.41
N SER A 94 2.32 -10.28 11.67
CA SER A 94 1.25 -11.12 12.23
C SER A 94 0.28 -10.31 13.07
N TYR A 95 -1.02 -10.54 12.88
CA TYR A 95 -2.09 -9.82 13.56
C TYR A 95 -3.18 -10.79 14.03
N VAL A 96 -3.73 -10.57 15.23
CA VAL A 96 -4.90 -11.29 15.72
C VAL A 96 -6.14 -10.41 15.62
N ASP A 97 -7.19 -10.95 15.07
CA ASP A 97 -8.55 -10.40 15.11
C ASP A 97 -9.41 -11.22 16.09
N ASN A 98 -9.42 -10.79 17.34
CA ASN A 98 -10.20 -11.45 18.37
C ASN A 98 -11.73 -11.36 18.13
N ASN A 99 -12.21 -10.34 17.37
CA ASN A 99 -13.63 -10.20 17.08
C ASN A 99 -14.14 -11.25 16.09
N LYS A 100 -13.25 -11.76 15.25
CA LYS A 100 -13.57 -12.70 14.16
C LYS A 100 -12.81 -14.03 14.30
N ASN A 101 -12.05 -14.21 15.37
CA ASN A 101 -11.19 -15.38 15.58
C ASN A 101 -10.29 -15.66 14.38
N ARG A 102 -9.53 -14.64 13.92
CA ARG A 102 -8.64 -14.73 12.76
C ARG A 102 -7.20 -14.40 13.14
N ILE A 103 -6.26 -15.11 12.52
CA ILE A 103 -4.83 -14.78 12.57
C ILE A 103 -4.39 -14.49 11.15
N ILE A 104 -3.93 -13.26 10.90
CA ILE A 104 -3.43 -12.81 9.60
C ILE A 104 -1.92 -12.82 9.68
N VAL A 105 -1.28 -13.51 8.74
CA VAL A 105 0.18 -13.66 8.68
C VAL A 105 0.66 -13.31 7.29
N ARG A 106 1.68 -12.44 7.21
CA ARG A 106 2.34 -12.04 5.96
C ARG A 106 3.82 -12.24 6.10
N PHE A 107 4.43 -12.91 5.15
CA PHE A 107 5.87 -13.09 5.13
C PHE A 107 6.41 -13.15 3.71
N PRO A 108 7.58 -12.52 3.45
CA PRO A 108 8.26 -12.60 2.17
C PRO A 108 8.93 -13.98 2.04
N TRP A 109 9.09 -14.43 0.78
CA TRP A 109 9.86 -15.64 0.50
C TRP A 109 11.36 -15.39 0.65
N LYS A 110 12.12 -16.44 0.95
CA LYS A 110 13.58 -16.36 1.03
C LYS A 110 14.18 -16.20 -0.37
N ASN A 111 15.15 -15.29 -0.50
CA ASN A 111 15.76 -14.98 -1.81
C ASN A 111 16.60 -16.12 -2.42
N ASP A 112 17.01 -17.10 -1.61
CA ASP A 112 17.98 -18.12 -1.99
C ASP A 112 17.35 -19.51 -2.27
N GLU A 113 16.05 -19.66 -2.09
CA GLU A 113 15.32 -20.90 -2.36
C GLU A 113 14.83 -20.90 -3.82
N ALA A 114 15.36 -21.84 -4.62
CA ALA A 114 14.99 -22.02 -6.02
C ALA A 114 13.56 -22.55 -6.19
N ASP A 115 13.09 -23.32 -5.22
CA ASP A 115 11.77 -23.95 -5.24
C ASP A 115 10.80 -23.17 -4.33
N PHE A 116 10.08 -22.23 -4.95
CA PHE A 116 9.01 -21.51 -4.30
C PHE A 116 7.78 -22.44 -4.19
N ASN A 117 7.55 -23.00 -2.99
CA ASN A 117 6.32 -23.72 -2.68
C ASN A 117 5.60 -23.07 -1.49
N PRO A 118 4.72 -22.07 -1.76
CA PRO A 118 4.01 -21.36 -0.71
C PRO A 118 2.99 -22.23 0.02
N GLN A 119 2.47 -23.29 -0.62
CA GLN A 119 1.51 -24.20 -0.05
C GLN A 119 2.13 -24.97 1.13
N THR A 120 3.31 -25.57 0.91
CA THR A 120 4.05 -26.24 1.98
C THR A 120 4.31 -25.33 3.17
N ALA A 121 4.68 -24.06 2.92
CA ALA A 121 4.92 -23.09 4.01
C ALA A 121 3.62 -22.77 4.79
N ILE A 122 2.48 -22.60 4.10
CA ILE A 122 1.18 -22.38 4.75
C ILE A 122 0.81 -23.58 5.62
N ASP A 123 0.97 -24.78 5.09
CA ASP A 123 0.65 -26.04 5.79
C ASP A 123 1.57 -26.23 7.00
N GLU A 124 2.88 -26.03 6.86
CA GLU A 124 3.85 -26.15 7.95
C GLU A 124 3.55 -25.22 9.14
N ILE A 125 3.20 -23.95 8.87
CA ILE A 125 2.88 -23.01 9.94
C ILE A 125 1.48 -23.23 10.54
N GLY A 126 0.54 -23.81 9.77
CA GLY A 126 -0.84 -24.06 10.18
C GLY A 126 -1.10 -25.40 10.86
N THR A 127 -0.17 -26.37 10.77
CA THR A 127 -0.30 -27.72 11.34
C THR A 127 -0.41 -27.66 12.86
N THR A 128 -1.24 -28.50 13.47
CA THR A 128 -1.41 -28.56 14.92
C THR A 128 -0.12 -28.97 15.62
N ALA A 129 0.63 -29.91 15.02
CA ALA A 129 1.91 -30.43 15.50
C ALA A 129 1.86 -30.87 16.97
N LYS A 130 0.76 -31.48 17.38
CA LYS A 130 0.60 -32.03 18.73
C LYS A 130 1.38 -33.33 18.84
N MET A 131 2.54 -33.26 19.46
CA MET A 131 3.35 -34.44 19.72
C MET A 131 2.87 -35.16 20.98
N VAL A 132 2.69 -36.49 20.88
CA VAL A 132 2.28 -37.36 22.00
C VAL A 132 3.08 -38.62 21.96
N PHE A 133 3.60 -39.02 23.12
CA PHE A 133 4.23 -40.34 23.33
C PHE A 133 3.22 -41.29 23.94
N ARG A 134 3.06 -42.46 23.34
CA ARG A 134 2.06 -43.44 23.77
C ARG A 134 2.68 -44.82 24.03
N LYS A 135 2.14 -45.53 25.00
CA LYS A 135 2.47 -46.96 25.22
C LYS A 135 1.86 -47.80 24.10
N GLY A 136 2.66 -48.68 23.52
CA GLY A 136 2.24 -49.53 22.40
C GLY A 136 2.37 -48.84 21.05
N SER A 137 1.80 -49.43 20.00
CA SER A 137 1.82 -48.94 18.61
C SER A 137 0.49 -48.37 18.14
N SER A 138 -0.49 -48.20 19.05
CA SER A 138 -1.85 -47.76 18.71
C SER A 138 -2.00 -46.24 18.99
N ALA A 139 -2.73 -45.57 18.10
CA ALA A 139 -3.13 -44.15 18.29
C ALA A 139 -3.99 -43.94 19.56
N THR A 140 -4.65 -44.98 20.07
CA THR A 140 -5.44 -44.99 21.31
C THR A 140 -4.66 -45.48 22.52
N GLY A 141 -3.34 -45.68 22.41
CA GLY A 141 -2.48 -46.13 23.52
C GLY A 141 -2.45 -45.09 24.65
N GLU A 142 -2.11 -45.58 25.86
CA GLU A 142 -1.96 -44.72 27.05
C GLU A 142 -0.89 -43.63 26.79
N GLU A 143 -1.25 -42.35 26.99
CA GLU A 143 -0.35 -41.22 26.86
C GLU A 143 0.69 -41.20 27.99
N ILE A 144 1.98 -41.16 27.63
CA ILE A 144 3.12 -41.11 28.56
C ILE A 144 3.47 -39.68 28.87
N LEU A 145 3.66 -38.88 27.82
CA LEU A 145 4.00 -37.46 27.87
C LEU A 145 3.62 -36.77 26.55
N SER A 146 3.54 -35.46 26.57
CA SER A 146 3.22 -34.63 25.44
C SER A 146 4.44 -33.82 24.95
N GLY A 147 4.25 -33.05 23.86
CA GLY A 147 5.24 -32.10 23.35
C GLY A 147 5.67 -31.06 24.39
N ASP A 148 4.77 -30.66 25.29
CA ASP A 148 5.04 -29.68 26.36
C ASP A 148 6.09 -30.18 27.38
N ASP A 149 6.32 -31.47 27.42
CA ASP A 149 7.32 -32.13 28.27
C ASP A 149 8.71 -32.19 27.63
N VAL A 150 8.83 -31.75 26.36
CA VAL A 150 10.10 -31.65 25.63
C VAL A 150 10.71 -30.26 25.85
N ALA A 151 11.90 -30.19 26.38
CA ALA A 151 12.62 -28.94 26.59
C ALA A 151 13.28 -28.39 25.30
N SER A 152 13.76 -29.30 24.44
CA SER A 152 14.35 -28.95 23.15
C SER A 152 14.40 -30.15 22.20
N ALA A 153 14.34 -29.87 20.90
CA ALA A 153 14.56 -30.83 19.83
C ALA A 153 15.63 -30.29 18.86
N SER A 154 16.46 -31.15 18.28
CA SER A 154 17.46 -30.79 17.29
C SER A 154 17.70 -31.90 16.29
N ALA A 155 17.85 -31.56 15.01
CA ALA A 155 18.28 -32.51 13.99
C ALA A 155 19.77 -32.85 14.19
N ALA A 156 20.12 -34.13 14.10
CA ALA A 156 21.48 -34.61 14.23
C ALA A 156 21.73 -35.78 13.26
N TYR A 157 22.95 -35.87 12.74
CA TYR A 157 23.37 -37.00 11.93
C TYR A 157 24.01 -38.08 12.79
N ASN A 158 23.46 -39.29 12.73
CA ASN A 158 23.98 -40.46 13.40
C ASN A 158 24.61 -41.41 12.36
N GLU A 159 25.82 -41.87 12.55
CA GLU A 159 26.55 -42.72 11.58
C GLU A 159 25.83 -44.05 11.31
N THR A 160 25.02 -44.54 12.27
CA THR A 160 24.32 -45.84 12.17
C THR A 160 22.89 -45.70 11.67
N GLU A 161 22.22 -44.61 12.02
CA GLU A 161 20.78 -44.43 11.81
C GLU A 161 20.45 -43.35 10.77
N GLY A 162 21.47 -42.60 10.28
CA GLY A 162 21.27 -41.44 9.39
C GLY A 162 20.81 -40.21 10.17
N TRP A 163 19.95 -39.38 9.52
CA TRP A 163 19.39 -38.22 10.18
C TRP A 163 18.32 -38.62 11.21
N VAL A 164 18.42 -38.03 12.40
CA VAL A 164 17.53 -38.30 13.54
C VAL A 164 17.14 -36.98 14.22
N VAL A 165 16.05 -36.95 14.96
CA VAL A 165 15.69 -35.83 15.83
C VAL A 165 16.03 -36.19 17.27
N GLN A 166 16.98 -35.48 17.87
CA GLN A 166 17.32 -35.61 19.27
C GLN A 166 16.37 -34.78 20.13
N LEU A 167 15.81 -35.39 21.16
CA LEU A 167 14.91 -34.77 22.11
C LEU A 167 15.58 -34.69 23.48
N LYS A 168 15.39 -33.55 24.15
CA LYS A 168 15.75 -33.36 25.56
C LYS A 168 14.47 -32.99 26.30
N PHE A 169 14.14 -33.77 27.33
CA PHE A 169 12.95 -33.56 28.14
C PHE A 169 13.20 -32.55 29.26
N ASN A 170 12.14 -31.87 29.69
CA ASN A 170 12.13 -31.15 30.94
C ASN A 170 12.11 -32.11 32.11
N SER A 171 12.18 -31.63 33.38
CA SER A 171 12.26 -32.49 34.58
C SER A 171 11.03 -33.40 34.75
N ALA A 172 9.85 -32.92 34.37
CA ALA A 172 8.59 -33.71 34.44
C ALA A 172 8.58 -34.81 33.37
N GLY A 173 8.88 -34.43 32.11
CA GLY A 173 8.97 -35.36 30.99
C GLY A 173 10.04 -36.42 31.18
N ALA A 174 11.24 -36.04 31.69
CA ALA A 174 12.31 -36.99 31.98
C ALA A 174 11.85 -38.04 33.01
N SER A 175 11.14 -37.61 34.05
CA SER A 175 10.62 -38.50 35.09
C SER A 175 9.52 -39.44 34.54
N ALA A 176 8.59 -38.91 33.74
CA ALA A 176 7.54 -39.68 33.13
C ALA A 176 8.08 -40.70 32.10
N PHE A 177 9.06 -40.27 31.27
CA PHE A 177 9.69 -41.13 30.30
C PHE A 177 10.54 -42.24 30.94
N ALA A 178 11.27 -41.92 32.01
CA ALA A 178 12.03 -42.92 32.81
C ALA A 178 11.10 -43.95 33.46
N ALA A 179 9.97 -43.55 34.02
CA ALA A 179 8.99 -44.47 34.62
C ALA A 179 8.38 -45.40 33.55
N ALA A 180 7.92 -44.86 32.39
CA ALA A 180 7.37 -45.61 31.32
C ALA A 180 8.37 -46.56 30.67
N THR A 181 9.60 -46.13 30.42
CA THR A 181 10.65 -47.03 29.87
C THR A 181 11.08 -48.11 30.84
N THR A 182 11.07 -47.86 32.15
CA THR A 182 11.34 -48.88 33.17
C THR A 182 10.26 -49.96 33.18
N GLU A 183 8.97 -49.57 33.08
CA GLU A 183 7.84 -50.51 32.99
C GLU A 183 7.88 -51.32 31.70
N LEU A 184 8.09 -50.68 30.58
CA LEU A 184 8.05 -51.31 29.25
C LEU A 184 9.27 -52.19 28.97
N ALA A 185 10.44 -51.87 29.50
CA ALA A 185 11.66 -52.70 29.41
C ALA A 185 11.48 -54.10 30.00
N ALA A 186 10.71 -54.20 31.08
CA ALA A 186 10.40 -55.49 31.69
C ALA A 186 9.55 -56.43 30.84
N SER A 187 8.80 -55.88 29.89
CA SER A 187 7.87 -56.64 28.97
C SER A 187 8.28 -56.59 27.50
N ASN A 188 9.46 -56.02 27.17
CA ASN A 188 9.83 -55.68 25.79
C ASN A 188 8.74 -54.91 25.07
N GLY A 189 8.08 -53.98 25.79
CA GLY A 189 7.00 -53.16 25.24
C GLY A 189 7.51 -52.12 24.24
N THR A 190 6.59 -51.46 23.54
CA THR A 190 6.92 -50.44 22.55
C THR A 190 6.43 -49.07 23.01
N ILE A 191 7.13 -48.04 22.59
CA ILE A 191 6.70 -46.62 22.66
C ILE A 191 6.54 -46.11 21.24
N SER A 192 5.39 -45.53 20.95
CA SER A 192 5.14 -44.85 19.69
C SER A 192 5.08 -43.35 19.92
N ILE A 193 5.63 -42.62 18.96
CA ILE A 193 5.65 -41.17 18.92
C ILE A 193 4.71 -40.73 17.81
N TRP A 194 3.73 -39.94 18.16
CA TRP A 194 2.68 -39.44 17.26
C TRP A 194 2.79 -37.96 17.13
N LEU A 195 2.67 -37.43 15.91
CA LEU A 195 2.48 -36.02 15.63
C LEU A 195 1.07 -35.92 15.01
N ASP A 196 0.16 -35.29 15.73
CA ASP A 196 -1.27 -35.34 15.44
C ASP A 196 -1.74 -36.81 15.32
N ASP A 197 -2.28 -37.21 14.19
CA ASP A 197 -2.74 -38.61 13.92
C ASP A 197 -1.68 -39.48 13.22
N ASN A 198 -0.51 -38.93 12.91
CA ASN A 198 0.54 -39.63 12.19
C ASN A 198 1.56 -40.28 13.14
N ASN A 199 1.79 -41.57 12.97
CA ASN A 199 2.84 -42.28 13.68
C ASN A 199 4.21 -41.95 13.06
N ILE A 200 5.02 -41.16 13.78
CA ILE A 200 6.36 -40.75 13.33
C ILE A 200 7.41 -41.81 13.61
N SER A 201 7.31 -42.48 14.76
CA SER A 201 8.27 -43.53 15.14
C SER A 201 7.64 -44.47 16.14
N THR A 202 7.98 -45.78 16.01
CA THR A 202 7.65 -46.80 17.00
C THR A 202 8.91 -47.57 17.34
N ALA A 203 9.32 -47.53 18.60
CA ALA A 203 10.53 -48.19 19.06
C ALA A 203 10.25 -49.16 20.20
N THR A 204 10.91 -50.36 20.17
CA THR A 204 10.89 -51.29 21.27
C THR A 204 11.81 -50.79 22.40
N VAL A 205 11.33 -50.85 23.62
CA VAL A 205 12.08 -50.40 24.79
C VAL A 205 12.88 -51.60 25.35
N ASN A 206 14.20 -51.58 25.14
CA ASN A 206 15.11 -52.65 25.59
C ASN A 206 15.65 -52.44 27.00
N GLU A 207 15.74 -51.18 27.41
CA GLU A 207 16.27 -50.78 28.72
C GLU A 207 15.61 -49.48 29.20
N ALA A 208 15.69 -49.23 30.52
CA ALA A 208 15.17 -48.01 31.12
C ALA A 208 16.02 -46.80 30.71
N ILE A 209 15.40 -45.77 30.17
CA ILE A 209 16.06 -44.52 29.75
C ILE A 209 15.84 -43.48 30.84
N THR A 210 16.87 -43.26 31.64
CA THR A 210 16.83 -42.32 32.80
C THR A 210 17.56 -41.01 32.55
N GLY A 211 18.21 -40.88 31.39
CA GLY A 211 19.05 -39.70 31.07
C GLY A 211 18.29 -38.45 30.67
N GLY A 212 16.97 -38.54 30.48
CA GLY A 212 16.16 -37.39 30.06
C GLY A 212 16.36 -36.98 28.60
N GLU A 213 16.95 -37.86 27.77
CA GLU A 213 17.16 -37.66 26.34
C GLU A 213 16.63 -38.85 25.57
N ALA A 214 16.07 -38.61 24.38
CA ALA A 214 15.59 -39.63 23.45
C ALA A 214 15.92 -39.23 22.00
N ILE A 215 15.86 -40.20 21.09
CA ILE A 215 16.00 -39.93 19.65
C ILE A 215 14.79 -40.46 18.90
N ILE A 216 14.27 -39.61 17.99
CA ILE A 216 13.24 -40.06 17.01
C ILE A 216 14.00 -40.59 15.79
N LYS A 217 13.76 -41.84 15.46
CA LYS A 217 14.31 -42.52 14.28
C LYS A 217 13.23 -42.60 13.22
N GLY A 218 13.61 -42.38 11.98
CA GLY A 218 12.72 -42.48 10.83
C GLY A 218 13.50 -42.36 9.53
N ASN A 219 12.80 -42.34 8.41
CA ASN A 219 13.45 -42.14 7.11
C ASN A 219 13.59 -40.63 6.84
N PHE A 220 14.42 -39.94 7.67
CA PHE A 220 14.64 -38.51 7.57
C PHE A 220 15.86 -38.22 6.69
N ASP A 221 15.74 -37.12 5.93
CA ASP A 221 16.86 -36.34 5.44
C ASP A 221 17.16 -35.14 6.37
N GLN A 222 18.09 -34.28 6.00
CA GLN A 222 18.45 -33.12 6.83
C GLN A 222 17.27 -32.16 7.01
N ASP A 223 16.52 -31.94 5.94
CA ASP A 223 15.46 -30.93 5.91
C ASP A 223 14.23 -31.43 6.68
N SER A 224 13.79 -32.67 6.50
CA SER A 224 12.67 -33.25 7.24
C SER A 224 12.97 -33.40 8.75
N ALA A 225 14.20 -33.76 9.11
CA ALA A 225 14.60 -33.79 10.51
C ALA A 225 14.61 -32.40 11.14
N SER A 226 15.08 -31.38 10.41
CA SER A 226 15.10 -30.00 10.89
C SER A 226 13.69 -29.45 11.02
N THR A 227 12.82 -29.68 10.04
CA THR A 227 11.39 -29.29 10.07
C THR A 227 10.68 -29.89 11.28
N LEU A 228 10.83 -31.19 11.53
CA LEU A 228 10.24 -31.85 12.68
C LEU A 228 10.77 -31.27 14.00
N ALA A 229 12.08 -31.04 14.10
CA ALA A 229 12.68 -30.44 15.29
C ALA A 229 12.14 -29.02 15.55
N ASN A 230 11.97 -28.21 14.52
CA ASN A 230 11.40 -26.87 14.61
C ASN A 230 9.92 -26.90 15.04
N GLN A 231 9.11 -27.81 14.49
CA GLN A 231 7.71 -27.99 14.90
C GLN A 231 7.59 -28.36 16.38
N ILE A 232 8.46 -29.25 16.85
CA ILE A 232 8.50 -29.67 18.27
C ILE A 232 8.90 -28.49 19.16
N ASN A 233 9.93 -27.72 18.79
CA ASN A 233 10.42 -26.58 19.57
C ASN A 233 9.42 -25.43 19.62
N SER A 234 8.65 -25.21 18.55
CA SER A 234 7.62 -24.16 18.48
C SER A 234 6.37 -24.51 19.30
N GLY A 235 6.23 -25.76 19.68
CA GLY A 235 5.06 -26.25 20.43
C GLY A 235 3.85 -26.52 19.56
N SER A 236 2.80 -27.05 20.18
CA SER A 236 1.54 -27.37 19.53
C SER A 236 0.61 -26.16 19.47
N LEU A 237 -0.16 -26.05 18.39
CA LEU A 237 -1.27 -25.08 18.33
C LEU A 237 -2.37 -25.50 19.32
N PRO A 238 -3.04 -24.56 19.99
CA PRO A 238 -4.12 -24.85 20.93
C PRO A 238 -5.37 -25.45 20.26
N PHE A 239 -5.49 -25.33 18.93
CA PHE A 239 -6.55 -25.88 18.08
C PHE A 239 -6.03 -25.96 16.63
N ALA A 240 -6.71 -26.77 15.80
CA ALA A 240 -6.40 -26.83 14.37
C ALA A 240 -6.75 -25.52 13.67
N LEU A 241 -5.93 -25.12 12.72
CA LEU A 241 -6.12 -23.92 11.90
C LEU A 241 -6.49 -24.31 10.47
N SER A 242 -7.41 -23.58 9.88
CA SER A 242 -7.77 -23.63 8.46
C SER A 242 -7.32 -22.34 7.78
N ALA A 243 -6.68 -22.44 6.62
CA ALA A 243 -6.34 -21.29 5.78
C ALA A 243 -7.56 -20.87 4.94
N GLU A 244 -8.36 -19.96 5.48
CA GLU A 244 -9.60 -19.49 4.84
C GLU A 244 -9.35 -18.55 3.64
N SER A 245 -8.26 -17.83 3.69
CA SER A 245 -7.87 -16.92 2.61
C SER A 245 -6.35 -16.87 2.54
N TYR A 246 -5.80 -16.95 1.34
CA TYR A 246 -4.38 -16.76 1.13
C TYR A 246 -4.09 -16.15 -0.24
N SER A 247 -3.02 -15.39 -0.31
CA SER A 247 -2.46 -14.83 -1.55
C SER A 247 -0.97 -15.10 -1.59
N THR A 248 -0.50 -15.55 -2.73
CA THR A 248 0.91 -15.88 -2.95
C THR A 248 1.42 -15.22 -4.22
N ILE A 249 2.63 -14.69 -4.19
CA ILE A 249 3.28 -14.03 -5.31
C ILE A 249 4.68 -14.59 -5.47
N SER A 250 5.03 -14.99 -6.70
CA SER A 250 6.36 -15.51 -7.02
C SER A 250 7.44 -14.41 -6.86
N PRO A 251 8.61 -14.74 -6.27
CA PRO A 251 9.73 -13.80 -6.10
C PRO A 251 10.25 -13.21 -7.41
N SER A 252 10.23 -13.99 -8.49
CA SER A 252 10.70 -13.55 -9.81
C SER A 252 9.85 -12.43 -10.41
N LEU A 253 8.54 -12.46 -10.18
CA LEU A 253 7.60 -11.43 -10.63
C LEU A 253 7.81 -10.14 -9.84
N GLY A 254 7.96 -10.24 -8.51
CA GLY A 254 8.11 -9.10 -7.62
C GLY A 254 9.40 -8.31 -7.84
N ALA A 255 10.57 -8.99 -7.92
CA ALA A 255 11.86 -8.34 -8.08
C ALA A 255 11.95 -7.49 -9.36
N LYS A 256 11.46 -8.01 -10.50
CA LYS A 256 11.41 -7.25 -11.75
C LYS A 256 10.48 -6.04 -11.67
N SER A 257 9.39 -6.15 -10.94
CA SER A 257 8.45 -5.05 -10.73
C SER A 257 9.09 -3.90 -9.95
N LEU A 258 9.95 -4.19 -8.96
CA LEU A 258 10.70 -3.19 -8.21
C LEU A 258 11.63 -2.38 -9.12
N ASP A 259 12.47 -3.06 -9.93
CA ASP A 259 13.42 -2.39 -10.83
C ASP A 259 12.71 -1.44 -11.78
N VAL A 260 11.62 -1.88 -12.36
CA VAL A 260 10.81 -1.09 -13.29
C VAL A 260 10.18 0.12 -12.59
N MET A 261 9.66 -0.04 -11.37
CA MET A 261 9.07 1.06 -10.61
C MET A 261 10.11 2.09 -10.13
N VAL A 262 11.32 1.65 -9.76
CA VAL A 262 12.44 2.55 -9.44
C VAL A 262 12.83 3.38 -10.67
N GLN A 263 12.94 2.76 -11.84
CA GLN A 263 13.21 3.46 -13.11
C GLN A 263 12.11 4.47 -13.42
N ALA A 264 10.83 4.09 -13.26
CA ALA A 264 9.69 5.01 -13.43
C ALA A 264 9.79 6.22 -12.49
N GLY A 265 10.16 6.00 -11.23
CA GLY A 265 10.35 7.06 -10.24
C GLY A 265 11.46 8.04 -10.62
N ILE A 266 12.60 7.54 -11.09
CA ILE A 266 13.72 8.36 -11.55
C ILE A 266 13.33 9.18 -12.80
N ILE A 267 12.68 8.57 -13.77
CA ILE A 267 12.21 9.25 -15.00
C ILE A 267 11.18 10.34 -14.62
N ALA A 268 10.22 10.02 -13.76
CA ALA A 268 9.22 10.97 -13.28
C ALA A 268 9.88 12.17 -12.58
N PHE A 269 10.85 11.92 -11.69
CA PHE A 269 11.60 12.97 -11.01
C PHE A 269 12.33 13.89 -12.01
N ILE A 270 13.04 13.32 -12.99
CA ILE A 270 13.78 14.07 -14.00
C ILE A 270 12.83 14.95 -14.83
N LEU A 271 11.71 14.39 -15.31
CA LEU A 271 10.75 15.15 -16.12
C LEU A 271 10.09 16.29 -15.33
N VAL A 272 9.68 16.04 -14.08
CA VAL A 272 9.16 17.07 -13.19
C VAL A 272 10.23 18.14 -12.91
N ALA A 273 11.48 17.75 -12.68
CA ALA A 273 12.60 18.67 -12.47
C ALA A 273 12.82 19.57 -13.68
N ILE A 274 12.86 19.03 -14.88
CA ILE A 274 13.01 19.78 -16.13
C ILE A 274 11.86 20.78 -16.27
N LEU A 275 10.62 20.33 -16.09
CA LEU A 275 9.44 21.19 -16.18
C LEU A 275 9.51 22.37 -15.19
N MET A 276 9.90 22.10 -13.94
CA MET A 276 10.03 23.10 -12.89
C MET A 276 11.13 24.12 -13.21
N ILE A 277 12.30 23.67 -13.66
CA ILE A 277 13.43 24.55 -14.00
C ILE A 277 13.07 25.44 -15.20
N VAL A 278 12.51 24.85 -16.26
CA VAL A 278 12.12 25.59 -17.47
C VAL A 278 11.04 26.63 -17.17
N ARG A 279 10.02 26.25 -16.39
CA ARG A 279 8.86 27.12 -16.12
C ARG A 279 9.15 28.21 -15.08
N TYR A 280 9.88 27.87 -14.01
CA TYR A 280 10.08 28.75 -12.84
C TYR A 280 11.52 29.20 -12.65
N ARG A 281 12.47 28.75 -13.46
CA ARG A 281 13.88 29.17 -13.44
C ARG A 281 14.50 28.93 -12.04
N LEU A 282 14.99 30.00 -11.37
CA LEU A 282 15.66 29.88 -10.06
C LEU A 282 14.74 29.33 -8.94
N PRO A 283 13.51 29.83 -8.72
CA PRO A 283 12.56 29.16 -7.84
C PRO A 283 12.34 27.68 -8.20
N GLY A 284 12.32 27.32 -9.50
CA GLY A 284 12.21 25.95 -9.97
C GLY A 284 13.42 25.09 -9.61
N THR A 285 14.63 25.61 -9.80
CA THR A 285 15.87 24.92 -9.38
C THR A 285 15.90 24.65 -7.88
N ILE A 286 15.53 25.64 -7.07
CA ILE A 286 15.45 25.48 -5.61
C ILE A 286 14.35 24.48 -5.22
N ALA A 287 13.22 24.49 -5.93
CA ALA A 287 12.15 23.50 -5.73
C ALA A 287 12.62 22.07 -6.02
N VAL A 288 13.44 21.86 -7.05
CA VAL A 288 14.00 20.53 -7.38
C VAL A 288 14.93 20.03 -6.27
N ILE A 289 15.79 20.90 -5.71
CA ILE A 289 16.65 20.55 -4.56
C ILE A 289 15.78 20.17 -3.35
N SER A 290 14.73 20.92 -3.08
CA SER A 290 13.79 20.63 -1.99
C SER A 290 13.04 19.32 -2.23
N LEU A 291 12.61 19.05 -3.47
CA LEU A 291 11.94 17.83 -3.86
C LEU A 291 12.84 16.60 -3.69
N MET A 292 14.13 16.72 -4.04
CA MET A 292 15.11 15.67 -3.79
C MET A 292 15.22 15.36 -2.28
N GLY A 293 15.27 16.40 -1.43
CA GLY A 293 15.27 16.23 0.02
C GLY A 293 13.98 15.58 0.55
N GLN A 294 12.82 15.95 0.00
CA GLN A 294 11.53 15.36 0.35
C GLN A 294 11.48 13.88 -0.02
N ALA A 295 11.88 13.51 -1.24
CA ALA A 295 11.91 12.13 -1.69
C ALA A 295 12.88 11.28 -0.86
N ALA A 296 14.10 11.77 -0.61
CA ALA A 296 15.07 11.12 0.25
C ALA A 296 14.57 10.94 1.69
N ALA A 297 13.89 11.96 2.25
CA ALA A 297 13.32 11.89 3.59
C ALA A 297 12.14 10.89 3.66
N THR A 298 11.35 10.77 2.60
CA THR A 298 10.30 9.75 2.52
C THR A 298 10.92 8.34 2.54
N LEU A 299 11.97 8.10 1.75
CA LEU A 299 12.73 6.85 1.80
C LEU A 299 13.35 6.60 3.17
N ALA A 300 13.92 7.62 3.81
CA ALA A 300 14.49 7.54 5.15
C ALA A 300 13.45 7.13 6.22
N VAL A 301 12.24 7.65 6.15
CA VAL A 301 11.16 7.24 7.08
C VAL A 301 10.74 5.80 6.80
N VAL A 302 10.62 5.40 5.55
CA VAL A 302 10.25 4.04 5.15
C VAL A 302 11.32 3.02 5.57
N SER A 303 12.61 3.33 5.38
CA SER A 303 13.71 2.44 5.76
C SER A 303 13.93 2.31 7.27
N GLY A 304 13.35 3.21 8.08
CA GLY A 304 13.64 3.29 9.51
C GLY A 304 15.00 3.94 9.80
N TYR A 305 15.45 4.86 8.94
CA TYR A 305 16.64 5.71 9.16
C TYR A 305 16.60 6.43 10.51
N PHE A 306 15.42 6.91 10.88
CA PHE A 306 15.19 7.53 12.19
C PHE A 306 14.78 6.44 13.18
N THR A 307 15.60 6.17 14.20
CA THR A 307 15.32 5.14 15.21
C THR A 307 14.01 5.32 15.97
N VAL A 308 13.48 6.56 15.99
CA VAL A 308 12.20 6.92 16.62
C VAL A 308 11.00 6.39 15.82
N PHE A 309 11.15 6.23 14.51
CA PHE A 309 10.10 5.72 13.62
C PHE A 309 10.48 4.31 13.17
N PRO A 310 9.75 3.28 13.59
CA PRO A 310 9.93 1.96 12.99
C PRO A 310 9.67 2.07 11.49
N GLY A 311 10.54 1.48 10.66
CA GLY A 311 10.34 1.43 9.22
C GLY A 311 9.00 0.81 8.87
N SER A 312 8.52 1.05 7.67
CA SER A 312 7.28 0.47 7.15
C SER A 312 7.58 -0.44 5.98
N THR A 313 6.81 -1.50 5.83
CA THR A 313 6.88 -2.39 4.67
C THR A 313 6.44 -1.63 3.41
N LEU A 314 7.31 -1.59 2.40
CA LEU A 314 7.08 -0.89 1.14
C LEU A 314 6.54 -1.85 0.09
N THR A 315 5.41 -1.49 -0.51
CA THR A 315 4.71 -2.25 -1.54
C THR A 315 4.75 -1.52 -2.88
N LEU A 316 4.35 -2.17 -3.98
CA LEU A 316 4.27 -1.52 -5.30
C LEU A 316 3.33 -0.29 -5.30
N PRO A 317 2.11 -0.33 -4.71
CA PRO A 317 1.32 0.88 -4.50
C PRO A 317 2.01 1.90 -3.59
N GLY A 318 2.78 1.46 -2.59
CA GLY A 318 3.59 2.34 -1.75
C GLY A 318 4.65 3.12 -2.55
N ILE A 319 5.34 2.48 -3.50
CA ILE A 319 6.27 3.14 -4.43
C ILE A 319 5.50 4.13 -5.32
N ALA A 320 4.35 3.75 -5.85
CA ALA A 320 3.50 4.66 -6.62
C ALA A 320 3.08 5.88 -5.78
N GLY A 321 2.84 5.70 -4.47
CA GLY A 321 2.60 6.77 -3.51
C GLY A 321 3.80 7.73 -3.35
N ILE A 322 5.04 7.22 -3.35
CA ILE A 322 6.25 8.05 -3.37
C ILE A 322 6.35 8.86 -4.67
N ILE A 323 6.12 8.22 -5.82
CA ILE A 323 6.16 8.87 -7.15
C ILE A 323 5.06 9.94 -7.24
N LEU A 324 3.85 9.64 -6.74
CA LEU A 324 2.78 10.62 -6.63
C LEU A 324 3.19 11.78 -5.70
N GLY A 325 3.86 11.48 -4.58
CA GLY A 325 4.43 12.45 -3.66
C GLY A 325 5.47 13.37 -4.31
N ILE A 326 6.23 12.90 -5.32
CA ILE A 326 7.10 13.72 -6.15
C ILE A 326 6.26 14.73 -6.96
N GLY A 327 5.20 14.28 -7.62
CA GLY A 327 4.31 15.15 -8.38
C GLY A 327 3.63 16.22 -7.53
N MET A 328 3.13 15.85 -6.35
CA MET A 328 2.46 16.75 -5.40
C MET A 328 3.46 17.60 -4.59
N GLY A 329 4.70 17.13 -4.41
CA GLY A 329 5.73 17.81 -3.64
C GLY A 329 6.14 19.18 -4.20
N VAL A 330 5.91 19.39 -5.49
CA VAL A 330 6.15 20.71 -6.13
C VAL A 330 5.01 21.71 -5.98
N ASP A 331 3.82 21.27 -5.54
CA ASP A 331 2.60 22.09 -5.48
C ASP A 331 2.81 23.36 -4.61
N ALA A 332 3.38 23.20 -3.42
CA ALA A 332 3.73 24.32 -2.54
C ALA A 332 4.68 25.34 -3.22
N ASN A 333 5.62 24.83 -4.01
CA ASN A 333 6.60 25.65 -4.74
C ASN A 333 5.97 26.36 -5.93
N VAL A 334 5.07 25.71 -6.67
CA VAL A 334 4.28 26.30 -7.77
C VAL A 334 3.42 27.44 -7.24
N ILE A 335 2.68 27.22 -6.13
CA ILE A 335 1.86 28.22 -5.49
C ILE A 335 2.69 29.46 -5.12
N THR A 336 3.82 29.22 -4.47
CA THR A 336 4.72 30.31 -4.02
C THR A 336 5.33 31.04 -5.19
N ALA A 337 5.80 30.35 -6.24
CA ALA A 337 6.41 30.94 -7.42
C ALA A 337 5.42 31.82 -8.23
N GLU A 338 4.19 31.33 -8.44
CA GLU A 338 3.14 32.11 -9.12
C GLU A 338 2.72 33.33 -8.29
N ARG A 339 2.67 33.24 -6.96
CA ARG A 339 2.42 34.38 -6.07
C ARG A 339 3.55 35.39 -6.11
N ILE A 340 4.83 34.98 -6.14
CA ILE A 340 5.97 35.88 -6.30
C ILE A 340 5.87 36.63 -7.63
N LYS A 341 5.53 35.92 -8.73
CA LYS A 341 5.36 36.52 -10.04
C LYS A 341 4.18 37.50 -10.07
N GLU A 342 3.04 37.19 -9.43
CA GLU A 342 1.90 38.12 -9.27
C GLU A 342 2.31 39.39 -8.53
N GLU A 343 3.08 39.26 -7.45
CA GLU A 343 3.52 40.42 -6.67
C GLU A 343 4.58 41.27 -7.40
N LEU A 344 5.45 40.64 -8.21
CA LEU A 344 6.36 41.35 -9.12
C LEU A 344 5.60 42.13 -10.20
N SER A 345 4.48 41.61 -10.71
CA SER A 345 3.65 42.32 -11.69
C SER A 345 2.99 43.60 -11.13
N LYS A 346 2.86 43.68 -9.80
CA LYS A 346 2.38 44.86 -9.08
C LYS A 346 3.51 45.87 -8.75
N ASN A 347 4.66 45.77 -9.45
CA ASN A 347 5.84 46.61 -9.27
C ASN A 347 6.45 46.60 -7.86
N LYS A 348 6.28 45.54 -7.07
CA LYS A 348 6.98 45.39 -5.80
C LYS A 348 8.46 45.08 -6.03
N THR A 349 9.29 45.48 -5.07
CA THR A 349 10.70 45.07 -5.04
C THR A 349 10.79 43.53 -4.95
N LEU A 350 11.87 42.90 -5.46
CA LEU A 350 12.07 41.47 -5.46
C LEU A 350 11.93 40.87 -4.04
N GLU A 351 12.55 41.52 -3.04
CA GLU A 351 12.46 41.08 -1.64
C GLU A 351 11.02 41.21 -1.10
N GLY A 352 10.34 42.32 -1.42
CA GLY A 352 8.94 42.53 -1.06
C GLY A 352 8.01 41.51 -1.71
N ALA A 353 8.23 41.18 -3.00
CA ALA A 353 7.45 40.16 -3.73
C ALA A 353 7.65 38.78 -3.16
N VAL A 354 8.89 38.37 -2.83
CA VAL A 354 9.21 37.09 -2.21
C VAL A 354 8.55 36.96 -0.82
N ASN A 355 8.69 37.98 0.04
CA ASN A 355 8.09 37.96 1.37
C ASN A 355 6.55 37.89 1.31
N SER A 356 5.93 38.66 0.40
CA SER A 356 4.48 38.65 0.18
C SER A 356 4.02 37.31 -0.40
N GLY A 357 4.75 36.76 -1.38
CA GLY A 357 4.44 35.48 -2.02
C GLY A 357 4.37 34.33 -1.02
N PHE A 358 5.36 34.20 -0.13
CA PHE A 358 5.34 33.20 0.93
C PHE A 358 4.22 33.41 1.95
N LYS A 359 3.94 34.67 2.34
CA LYS A 359 2.87 34.96 3.30
C LYS A 359 1.48 34.60 2.75
N MET A 360 1.24 34.96 1.50
CA MET A 360 -0.06 34.72 0.84
C MET A 360 -0.22 33.27 0.35
N GLY A 361 0.88 32.59 0.00
CA GLY A 361 0.88 31.20 -0.43
C GLY A 361 0.71 30.20 0.70
N LEU A 362 1.10 30.52 1.93
CA LEU A 362 1.11 29.56 3.04
C LEU A 362 -0.27 29.01 3.38
N THR A 363 -1.30 29.87 3.40
CA THR A 363 -2.66 29.44 3.78
C THR A 363 -3.24 28.39 2.82
N PRO A 364 -3.29 28.61 1.50
CA PRO A 364 -3.79 27.60 0.58
C PRO A 364 -2.94 26.32 0.55
N ILE A 365 -1.62 26.40 0.81
CA ILE A 365 -0.76 25.23 0.92
C ILE A 365 -1.16 24.38 2.13
N ILE A 366 -1.36 24.99 3.29
CA ILE A 366 -1.81 24.24 4.50
C ILE A 366 -3.18 23.63 4.25
N ASP A 367 -4.13 24.43 3.76
CA ASP A 367 -5.51 24.00 3.59
C ASP A 367 -5.63 22.84 2.59
N GLY A 368 -4.86 22.86 1.50
CA GLY A 368 -4.82 21.79 0.52
C GLY A 368 -4.20 20.49 1.07
N ASN A 369 -3.05 20.62 1.73
CA ASN A 369 -2.36 19.46 2.28
C ASN A 369 -3.14 18.77 3.43
N VAL A 370 -3.90 19.52 4.24
CA VAL A 370 -4.76 18.94 5.28
C VAL A 370 -5.79 17.98 4.70
N THR A 371 -6.31 18.25 3.50
CA THR A 371 -7.28 17.34 2.86
C THR A 371 -6.66 15.99 2.49
N ILE A 372 -5.41 16.00 2.04
CA ILE A 372 -4.66 14.78 1.72
C ILE A 372 -4.29 14.03 3.02
N VAL A 373 -3.90 14.76 4.08
CA VAL A 373 -3.64 14.17 5.40
C VAL A 373 -4.88 13.44 5.96
N ILE A 374 -6.09 14.02 5.81
CA ILE A 374 -7.35 13.38 6.24
C ILE A 374 -7.52 12.04 5.51
N VAL A 375 -7.34 12.02 4.20
CA VAL A 375 -7.52 10.82 3.38
C VAL A 375 -6.45 9.76 3.71
N ALA A 376 -5.19 10.16 3.79
CA ALA A 376 -4.09 9.24 4.12
C ALA A 376 -4.24 8.66 5.54
N ALA A 377 -4.71 9.47 6.51
CA ALA A 377 -5.00 9.00 7.86
C ALA A 377 -6.15 7.97 7.89
N ILE A 378 -7.18 8.15 7.06
CA ILE A 378 -8.27 7.18 6.93
C ILE A 378 -7.78 5.89 6.27
N LEU A 379 -6.97 5.98 5.19
CA LEU A 379 -6.34 4.81 4.57
C LEU A 379 -5.54 4.00 5.60
N MET A 380 -4.71 4.68 6.39
CA MET A 380 -3.92 4.02 7.43
C MET A 380 -4.77 3.48 8.58
N GLY A 381 -5.84 4.19 8.96
CA GLY A 381 -6.73 3.78 10.05
C GLY A 381 -7.66 2.63 9.68
N ALA A 382 -8.10 2.58 8.44
CA ALA A 382 -8.97 1.51 7.95
C ALA A 382 -8.20 0.23 7.60
N PHE A 383 -7.02 0.37 6.97
CA PHE A 383 -6.28 -0.75 6.36
C PHE A 383 -4.93 -1.04 7.03
N GLY A 384 -4.59 -0.34 8.10
CA GLY A 384 -3.36 -0.55 8.85
C GLY A 384 -3.49 -1.53 10.02
N PRO A 385 -2.35 -1.82 10.69
CA PRO A 385 -2.31 -2.66 11.87
C PRO A 385 -3.16 -2.04 13.00
N THR A 386 -3.86 -2.89 13.75
CA THR A 386 -4.83 -2.48 14.78
C THR A 386 -4.21 -1.73 15.96
N ASP A 387 -2.94 -1.98 16.24
CA ASP A 387 -2.14 -1.29 17.26
C ASP A 387 -1.61 0.08 16.79
N GLY A 388 -1.70 0.37 15.50
CA GLY A 388 -1.26 1.62 14.89
C GLY A 388 -2.00 2.85 15.42
N PHE A 389 -1.32 3.99 15.46
CA PHE A 389 -1.89 5.26 15.94
C PHE A 389 -3.21 5.63 15.23
N TRP A 390 -3.24 5.59 13.89
CA TRP A 390 -4.44 5.95 13.13
C TRP A 390 -5.55 4.93 13.26
N ALA A 391 -5.22 3.64 13.39
CA ALA A 391 -6.21 2.61 13.68
C ALA A 391 -6.89 2.87 15.02
N LYS A 392 -6.14 3.23 16.06
CA LYS A 392 -6.70 3.62 17.37
C LYS A 392 -7.58 4.87 17.29
N VAL A 393 -7.18 5.89 16.52
CA VAL A 393 -7.96 7.12 16.32
C VAL A 393 -9.31 6.83 15.63
N PHE A 394 -9.31 5.98 14.61
CA PHE A 394 -10.51 5.62 13.83
C PHE A 394 -11.20 4.35 14.33
N ASN A 395 -10.72 3.76 15.43
CA ASN A 395 -11.34 2.56 16.04
C ASN A 395 -12.87 2.66 16.21
N PRO A 396 -13.47 3.78 16.66
CA PRO A 396 -14.93 3.88 16.77
C PRO A 396 -15.68 3.65 15.45
N ILE A 397 -15.01 3.85 14.30
CA ILE A 397 -15.61 3.67 12.97
C ILE A 397 -15.34 2.26 12.44
N PHE A 398 -14.13 1.73 12.66
CA PHE A 398 -13.66 0.49 12.01
C PHE A 398 -13.59 -0.73 12.93
N TYR A 399 -13.90 -0.59 14.22
CA TYR A 399 -13.81 -1.68 15.21
C TYR A 399 -14.51 -2.97 14.77
N TRP A 400 -15.70 -2.85 14.15
CA TRP A 400 -16.51 -4.00 13.73
C TRP A 400 -15.93 -4.81 12.56
N PHE A 401 -14.95 -4.26 11.86
CA PHE A 401 -14.35 -4.89 10.67
C PHE A 401 -13.04 -5.63 10.98
N GLY A 402 -12.48 -5.48 12.17
CA GLY A 402 -11.20 -6.08 12.54
C GLY A 402 -10.00 -5.58 11.72
N PRO A 403 -8.83 -6.24 11.82
CA PRO A 403 -7.67 -5.96 11.00
C PRO A 403 -7.96 -6.17 9.51
N SER A 404 -7.15 -5.57 8.66
CA SER A 404 -7.32 -5.67 7.20
C SER A 404 -6.30 -6.61 6.60
N THR A 405 -6.74 -7.38 5.61
CA THR A 405 -5.87 -8.17 4.75
C THR A 405 -5.10 -7.35 3.72
N ALA A 406 -5.46 -6.06 3.51
CA ALA A 406 -4.90 -5.21 2.45
C ALA A 406 -3.71 -4.35 2.93
N GLY A 407 -2.56 -4.96 3.23
CA GLY A 407 -1.32 -4.25 3.60
C GLY A 407 -0.80 -3.29 2.52
N THR A 408 -1.08 -3.56 1.25
CA THR A 408 -0.73 -2.72 0.11
C THR A 408 -1.35 -1.31 0.18
N ILE A 409 -2.63 -1.21 0.58
CA ILE A 409 -3.34 0.05 0.75
C ILE A 409 -2.77 0.86 1.92
N TYR A 410 -2.40 0.18 3.02
CA TYR A 410 -1.75 0.82 4.16
C TYR A 410 -0.41 1.44 3.77
N SER A 411 0.45 0.68 3.08
CA SER A 411 1.75 1.15 2.60
C SER A 411 1.63 2.40 1.72
N PHE A 412 0.65 2.41 0.80
CA PHE A 412 0.33 3.58 -0.01
C PHE A 412 -0.10 4.78 0.85
N GLY A 413 -1.01 4.59 1.80
CA GLY A 413 -1.45 5.64 2.73
C GLY A 413 -0.30 6.20 3.57
N PHE A 414 0.61 5.33 4.04
CA PHE A 414 1.79 5.70 4.82
C PHE A 414 2.76 6.57 4.01
N THR A 415 3.10 6.15 2.79
CA THR A 415 4.02 6.91 1.92
C THR A 415 3.42 8.24 1.49
N LEU A 416 2.11 8.28 1.23
CA LEU A 416 1.38 9.50 0.90
C LEU A 416 1.38 10.48 2.09
N LEU A 417 1.03 10.03 3.30
CA LEU A 417 1.04 10.84 4.51
C LEU A 417 2.42 11.40 4.79
N THR A 418 3.43 10.54 4.75
CA THR A 418 4.83 10.91 4.98
C THR A 418 5.28 11.97 3.97
N SER A 419 5.03 11.77 2.68
CA SER A 419 5.39 12.72 1.62
C SER A 419 4.75 14.08 1.83
N VAL A 420 3.46 14.12 2.21
CA VAL A 420 2.74 15.38 2.46
C VAL A 420 3.24 16.11 3.70
N LEU A 421 3.55 15.39 4.78
CA LEU A 421 4.12 16.00 5.99
C LEU A 421 5.53 16.55 5.71
N LEU A 422 6.36 15.80 4.99
CA LEU A 422 7.70 16.24 4.61
C LEU A 422 7.69 17.42 3.61
N ASN A 423 6.62 17.58 2.82
CA ASN A 423 6.45 18.76 1.97
C ASN A 423 6.39 20.05 2.77
N PHE A 424 5.88 20.08 4.00
CA PHE A 424 5.96 21.26 4.86
C PHE A 424 7.40 21.61 5.23
N VAL A 425 8.24 20.59 5.46
CA VAL A 425 9.66 20.80 5.82
C VAL A 425 10.46 21.25 4.60
N PHE A 426 10.41 20.47 3.51
CA PHE A 426 11.24 20.73 2.33
C PHE A 426 10.59 21.73 1.37
N GLY A 427 9.34 21.49 0.96
CA GLY A 427 8.63 22.32 -0.01
C GLY A 427 8.27 23.71 0.50
N VAL A 428 8.03 23.87 1.81
CA VAL A 428 7.66 25.18 2.38
C VAL A 428 8.83 25.82 3.12
N TRP A 429 9.34 25.18 4.20
CA TRP A 429 10.34 25.81 5.08
C TRP A 429 11.72 25.89 4.42
N ALA A 430 12.28 24.79 3.92
CA ALA A 430 13.61 24.78 3.31
C ALA A 430 13.65 25.64 2.04
N THR A 431 12.64 25.54 1.18
CA THR A 431 12.49 26.38 -0.01
C THR A 431 12.44 27.87 0.36
N ARG A 432 11.68 28.25 1.40
CA ARG A 432 11.61 29.63 1.87
C ARG A 432 12.96 30.15 2.33
N VAL A 433 13.72 29.35 3.06
CA VAL A 433 15.07 29.71 3.54
C VAL A 433 16.02 29.90 2.35
N MET A 434 16.01 28.95 1.40
CA MET A 434 16.86 29.00 0.22
C MET A 434 16.53 30.20 -0.71
N ILE A 435 15.24 30.42 -1.01
CA ILE A 435 14.80 31.54 -1.87
C ILE A 435 15.15 32.90 -1.23
N ARG A 436 14.99 33.05 0.08
CA ARG A 436 15.41 34.26 0.79
C ARG A 436 16.93 34.46 0.72
N GLY A 437 17.71 33.39 0.90
CA GLY A 437 19.16 33.42 0.72
C GLY A 437 19.56 33.85 -0.69
N ALA A 438 18.86 33.32 -1.71
CA ALA A 438 19.11 33.67 -3.12
C ALA A 438 18.85 35.15 -3.45
N VAL A 439 17.82 35.75 -2.88
CA VAL A 439 17.54 37.21 -3.05
C VAL A 439 18.65 38.09 -2.49
N HIS A 440 19.37 37.64 -1.47
CA HIS A 440 20.47 38.35 -0.85
C HIS A 440 21.83 38.08 -1.53
N PHE A 441 21.91 37.11 -2.43
CA PHE A 441 23.11 36.79 -3.20
C PHE A 441 23.16 37.62 -4.49
N LYS A 442 24.11 38.54 -4.60
CA LYS A 442 24.19 39.53 -5.68
C LYS A 442 24.03 38.95 -7.11
N PRO A 443 24.69 37.85 -7.50
CA PRO A 443 24.55 37.24 -8.84
C PRO A 443 23.14 36.76 -9.17
N LEU A 444 22.38 36.27 -8.15
CA LEU A 444 21.05 35.73 -8.28
C LEU A 444 19.93 36.75 -8.05
N ARG A 445 20.25 37.96 -7.56
CA ARG A 445 19.29 39.03 -7.28
C ARG A 445 18.79 39.71 -8.55
N LYS A 446 18.23 38.97 -9.47
CA LYS A 446 17.71 39.46 -10.76
C LYS A 446 16.24 39.10 -10.89
N ALA A 447 15.35 40.08 -11.09
CA ALA A 447 13.90 39.84 -11.18
C ALA A 447 13.52 38.82 -12.26
N TRP A 448 14.22 38.78 -13.40
CA TRP A 448 13.97 37.85 -14.48
C TRP A 448 14.17 36.38 -14.07
N LEU A 449 15.07 36.09 -13.13
CA LEU A 449 15.27 34.75 -12.60
C LEU A 449 14.04 34.23 -11.80
N PHE A 450 13.23 35.17 -11.28
CA PHE A 450 12.02 34.89 -10.52
C PHE A 450 10.74 35.09 -11.36
N GLY A 451 10.84 35.08 -12.68
CA GLY A 451 9.69 35.21 -13.60
C GLY A 451 9.32 36.69 -13.91
N GLY A 452 10.11 37.65 -13.46
CA GLY A 452 10.00 39.04 -13.87
C GLY A 452 10.59 39.35 -15.24
N LYS A 453 10.43 40.59 -15.75
CA LYS A 453 11.12 41.10 -16.95
C LYS A 453 12.53 41.55 -16.61
N LYS A 454 13.40 41.66 -17.62
CA LYS A 454 14.77 42.23 -17.44
C LYS A 454 14.75 43.68 -16.97
N GLU A 455 13.78 44.47 -17.40
CA GLU A 455 13.60 45.86 -17.10
C GLU A 455 12.71 46.14 -15.88
N GLY A 456 12.33 45.13 -15.12
CA GLY A 456 11.43 45.18 -13.97
C GLY A 456 9.97 44.88 -14.32
N GLY A 457 9.18 44.55 -13.27
CA GLY A 457 7.81 44.09 -13.43
C GLY A 457 7.72 42.61 -13.90
N ALA A 458 6.52 42.10 -14.14
CA ALA A 458 6.26 40.78 -14.69
C ALA A 458 5.00 40.78 -15.56
N ASP A 459 4.97 39.97 -16.62
CA ASP A 459 3.73 39.74 -17.35
C ASP A 459 2.93 38.64 -16.61
N PHE A 460 1.93 39.04 -15.86
CA PHE A 460 0.96 38.19 -15.27
C PHE A 460 -0.34 38.26 -16.06
N LYS A 461 -0.41 37.49 -17.18
CA LYS A 461 -1.62 37.40 -17.98
C LYS A 461 -2.57 36.42 -17.34
N THR A 462 -3.73 36.89 -16.89
CA THR A 462 -4.85 36.07 -16.50
C THR A 462 -5.68 35.72 -17.73
N PRO A 463 -6.08 34.50 -17.94
CA PRO A 463 -7.07 34.18 -18.96
C PRO A 463 -8.34 34.97 -18.73
N SER A 464 -9.11 35.21 -19.80
CA SER A 464 -10.41 35.89 -19.72
C SER A 464 -11.56 34.95 -20.10
N ILE A 465 -11.49 33.69 -19.62
CA ILE A 465 -12.48 32.65 -19.93
C ILE A 465 -13.72 32.85 -19.05
N ASN A 466 -14.90 32.84 -19.67
CA ASN A 466 -16.17 32.95 -18.94
C ASN A 466 -16.70 31.58 -18.51
N PHE A 467 -16.15 31.01 -17.41
CA PHE A 467 -16.55 29.73 -16.88
C PHE A 467 -17.99 29.74 -16.35
N ILE A 468 -18.37 30.79 -15.61
CA ILE A 468 -19.71 30.87 -15.00
C ILE A 468 -20.80 31.04 -16.06
N GLY A 469 -20.53 31.79 -17.12
CA GLY A 469 -21.48 31.94 -18.24
C GLY A 469 -21.73 30.64 -19.02
N ASN A 470 -20.69 29.82 -19.18
CA ASN A 470 -20.75 28.55 -19.92
C ASN A 470 -21.17 27.35 -19.07
N ARG A 471 -21.57 27.52 -17.79
CA ARG A 471 -21.84 26.43 -16.83
C ARG A 471 -22.84 25.38 -17.32
N LYS A 472 -23.86 25.78 -18.11
CA LYS A 472 -24.85 24.83 -18.69
C LYS A 472 -24.16 23.80 -19.59
N LYS A 473 -23.19 24.21 -20.41
CA LYS A 473 -22.46 23.32 -21.33
C LYS A 473 -21.65 22.31 -20.50
N PHE A 474 -21.01 22.75 -19.40
CA PHE A 474 -20.23 21.87 -18.53
C PHE A 474 -21.12 20.86 -17.81
N TYR A 475 -22.28 21.29 -17.26
CA TYR A 475 -23.23 20.38 -16.63
C TYR A 475 -23.76 19.34 -17.63
N THR A 476 -24.12 19.77 -18.86
CA THR A 476 -24.57 18.85 -19.93
C THR A 476 -23.47 17.82 -20.26
N PHE A 477 -22.22 18.26 -20.41
CA PHE A 477 -21.10 17.37 -20.67
C PHE A 477 -20.91 16.33 -19.54
N SER A 478 -20.92 16.77 -18.29
CA SER A 478 -20.81 15.88 -17.12
C SER A 478 -21.95 14.89 -17.03
N CYS A 479 -23.20 15.33 -17.26
CA CYS A 479 -24.36 14.44 -17.27
C CYS A 479 -24.28 13.43 -18.43
N ALA A 480 -23.80 13.85 -19.60
CA ALA A 480 -23.61 12.94 -20.74
C ALA A 480 -22.53 11.89 -20.42
N LEU A 481 -21.41 12.29 -19.83
CA LEU A 481 -20.35 11.37 -19.42
C LEU A 481 -20.85 10.33 -18.41
N ILE A 482 -21.57 10.77 -17.38
CA ILE A 482 -22.18 9.87 -16.39
C ILE A 482 -23.17 8.92 -17.07
N ALA A 483 -24.02 9.43 -17.99
CA ALA A 483 -24.98 8.61 -18.71
C ALA A 483 -24.29 7.51 -19.55
N VAL A 484 -23.17 7.84 -20.23
CA VAL A 484 -22.37 6.86 -20.97
C VAL A 484 -21.87 5.76 -20.05
N VAL A 485 -21.28 6.11 -18.90
CA VAL A 485 -20.80 5.11 -17.92
C VAL A 485 -21.96 4.21 -17.46
N LEU A 486 -23.12 4.79 -17.12
CA LEU A 486 -24.28 4.02 -16.67
C LEU A 486 -24.82 3.07 -17.76
N VAL A 487 -24.83 3.50 -19.02
CA VAL A 487 -25.21 2.65 -20.16
C VAL A 487 -24.25 1.48 -20.30
N PHE A 488 -22.93 1.73 -20.22
CA PHE A 488 -21.94 0.67 -20.25
C PHE A 488 -22.08 -0.30 -19.07
N CYS A 489 -22.35 0.21 -17.85
CA CYS A 489 -22.67 -0.64 -16.69
C CYS A 489 -23.90 -1.52 -16.95
N GLY A 490 -24.94 -0.99 -17.59
CA GLY A 490 -26.15 -1.75 -17.89
C GLY A 490 -25.95 -2.84 -18.95
N ILE A 491 -25.11 -2.57 -19.95
CA ILE A 491 -24.85 -3.51 -21.06
C ILE A 491 -23.83 -4.60 -20.66
N PHE A 492 -22.70 -4.20 -20.07
CA PHE A 492 -21.56 -5.07 -19.85
C PHE A 492 -21.40 -5.54 -18.39
N GLY A 493 -22.20 -4.99 -17.47
CA GLY A 493 -22.05 -5.22 -16.04
C GLY A 493 -20.74 -4.66 -15.48
N VAL A 494 -20.54 -4.81 -14.17
CA VAL A 494 -19.33 -4.43 -13.45
C VAL A 494 -18.54 -5.68 -13.12
N LYS A 495 -17.26 -5.74 -13.49
CA LYS A 495 -16.36 -6.82 -13.05
C LYS A 495 -15.91 -6.51 -11.62
N MET A 496 -16.09 -7.46 -10.74
CA MET A 496 -15.55 -7.42 -9.37
C MET A 496 -14.47 -8.47 -9.24
N ASP A 497 -13.38 -8.12 -8.57
CA ASP A 497 -12.28 -9.01 -8.24
C ASP A 497 -12.69 -10.02 -7.16
N VAL A 498 -11.91 -11.11 -7.03
CA VAL A 498 -12.06 -12.09 -5.95
C VAL A 498 -11.86 -11.44 -4.57
N GLU A 499 -11.05 -10.40 -4.46
CA GLU A 499 -10.88 -9.62 -3.23
C GLU A 499 -12.20 -9.10 -2.65
N PHE A 500 -13.21 -8.84 -3.48
CA PHE A 500 -14.50 -8.27 -3.04
C PHE A 500 -15.65 -9.27 -3.03
N LYS A 501 -15.64 -10.26 -3.91
CA LYS A 501 -16.75 -11.22 -4.02
C LYS A 501 -16.43 -12.60 -3.49
N GLY A 502 -15.17 -12.86 -3.16
CA GLY A 502 -14.66 -14.18 -2.84
C GLY A 502 -14.42 -15.05 -4.09
N GLY A 503 -13.74 -16.14 -3.90
CA GLY A 503 -13.33 -17.09 -4.92
C GLY A 503 -11.83 -17.24 -5.03
N SER A 504 -11.37 -17.94 -6.07
CA SER A 504 -9.96 -18.16 -6.34
C SER A 504 -9.54 -17.59 -7.69
N MET A 505 -8.38 -16.99 -7.75
CA MET A 505 -7.71 -16.57 -8.96
C MET A 505 -6.29 -17.13 -8.94
N ILE A 506 -5.93 -17.87 -9.96
CA ILE A 506 -4.61 -18.49 -10.12
C ILE A 506 -4.01 -17.96 -11.41
N THR A 507 -2.81 -17.43 -11.36
CA THR A 507 -2.03 -17.05 -12.56
C THR A 507 -0.84 -17.97 -12.68
N LEU A 508 -0.81 -18.74 -13.75
CA LEU A 508 0.25 -19.67 -14.11
C LEU A 508 1.07 -19.09 -15.25
N ALA A 509 2.39 -19.16 -15.19
CA ALA A 509 3.27 -18.99 -16.35
C ALA A 509 3.36 -20.30 -17.10
N TYR A 510 3.44 -20.25 -18.44
CA TYR A 510 3.63 -21.43 -19.26
C TYR A 510 4.39 -21.09 -20.55
N GLU A 511 4.97 -22.10 -21.17
CA GLU A 511 5.71 -22.01 -22.43
C GLU A 511 4.92 -22.63 -23.58
N GLY A 512 5.22 -22.23 -24.83
CA GLY A 512 4.59 -22.82 -26.01
C GLY A 512 3.12 -22.41 -26.23
N ASP A 513 2.44 -23.12 -27.12
CA ASP A 513 1.02 -22.92 -27.42
C ASP A 513 0.18 -23.97 -26.72
N ALA A 514 -0.93 -23.56 -26.12
CA ALA A 514 -1.91 -24.45 -25.48
C ALA A 514 -3.33 -24.06 -25.87
N ASP A 515 -4.18 -25.05 -26.21
CA ASP A 515 -5.59 -24.78 -26.54
C ASP A 515 -6.36 -24.45 -25.26
N LEU A 516 -6.96 -23.27 -25.24
CA LEU A 516 -7.73 -22.79 -24.09
C LEU A 516 -8.99 -23.64 -23.78
N ASN A 517 -9.57 -24.29 -24.76
CA ASN A 517 -10.74 -25.15 -24.55
C ASN A 517 -10.35 -26.46 -23.91
N ASP A 518 -9.23 -27.04 -24.33
CA ASP A 518 -8.67 -28.25 -23.72
C ASP A 518 -8.20 -27.98 -22.31
N LEU A 519 -7.46 -26.88 -22.07
CA LEU A 519 -7.07 -26.44 -20.73
C LEU A 519 -8.28 -26.21 -19.84
N LYS A 520 -9.32 -25.57 -20.35
CA LYS A 520 -10.56 -25.35 -19.60
C LYS A 520 -11.24 -26.65 -19.18
N SER A 521 -11.24 -27.64 -20.07
CA SER A 521 -11.80 -28.97 -19.79
C SER A 521 -10.99 -29.69 -18.74
N THR A 522 -9.66 -29.71 -18.88
CA THR A 522 -8.74 -30.35 -17.93
C THR A 522 -8.83 -29.74 -16.54
N ILE A 523 -8.71 -28.39 -16.44
CA ILE A 523 -8.79 -27.67 -15.17
C ILE A 523 -10.17 -27.87 -14.54
N GLY A 524 -11.24 -27.83 -15.35
CA GLY A 524 -12.60 -28.04 -14.87
C GLY A 524 -12.85 -29.45 -14.33
N THR A 525 -12.24 -30.45 -14.94
CA THR A 525 -12.35 -31.88 -14.52
C THR A 525 -11.55 -32.09 -13.23
N GLU A 526 -10.31 -31.60 -13.18
CA GLU A 526 -9.42 -31.76 -12.01
C GLU A 526 -9.98 -31.07 -10.76
N LEU A 527 -10.48 -29.84 -10.92
CA LEU A 527 -11.09 -29.11 -9.81
C LEU A 527 -12.56 -29.50 -9.53
N GLY A 528 -13.18 -30.32 -10.36
CA GLY A 528 -14.62 -30.66 -10.24
C GLY A 528 -15.53 -29.44 -10.43
N LYS A 529 -15.09 -28.42 -11.18
CA LYS A 529 -15.76 -27.12 -11.33
C LYS A 529 -16.06 -26.81 -12.79
N SER A 530 -17.32 -26.47 -13.10
CA SER A 530 -17.73 -26.12 -14.46
C SER A 530 -17.73 -24.58 -14.74
N ASN A 531 -17.81 -23.77 -13.68
CA ASN A 531 -17.96 -22.33 -13.81
C ASN A 531 -16.63 -21.58 -13.62
N LEU A 532 -15.67 -21.85 -14.51
CA LEU A 532 -14.35 -21.21 -14.49
C LEU A 532 -14.14 -20.31 -15.70
N THR A 533 -13.38 -19.24 -15.52
CA THR A 533 -12.99 -18.33 -16.58
C THR A 533 -11.49 -18.39 -16.80
N LEU A 534 -11.07 -18.62 -18.05
CA LEU A 534 -9.67 -18.58 -18.44
C LEU A 534 -9.38 -17.27 -19.20
N GLN A 535 -8.23 -16.67 -18.92
CA GLN A 535 -7.68 -15.54 -19.64
C GLN A 535 -6.20 -15.77 -19.89
N THR A 536 -5.74 -15.50 -21.10
CA THR A 536 -4.31 -15.54 -21.43
C THR A 536 -3.73 -14.14 -21.43
N GLY A 537 -2.48 -14.04 -21.03
CA GLY A 537 -1.73 -12.80 -20.99
C GLY A 537 -0.24 -13.05 -21.24
N SER A 538 0.58 -12.16 -20.75
CA SER A 538 2.03 -12.37 -20.64
C SER A 538 2.55 -11.62 -19.43
N ASP A 539 3.52 -12.21 -18.75
CA ASP A 539 4.14 -11.61 -17.57
C ASP A 539 5.20 -10.55 -17.98
N ILE A 540 5.78 -9.89 -16.98
CA ILE A 540 6.87 -8.90 -17.13
C ILE A 540 8.14 -9.48 -17.77
N SER A 541 8.31 -10.80 -17.72
CA SER A 541 9.42 -11.53 -18.34
C SER A 541 9.18 -11.85 -19.82
N GLY A 542 7.93 -11.65 -20.27
CA GLY A 542 7.48 -12.01 -21.60
C GLY A 542 6.98 -13.46 -21.72
N ASN A 543 6.95 -14.23 -20.62
CA ASN A 543 6.37 -15.56 -20.60
C ASN A 543 4.85 -15.47 -20.80
N GLN A 544 4.26 -16.46 -21.43
CA GLN A 544 2.82 -16.55 -21.52
C GLN A 544 2.22 -16.84 -20.14
N THR A 545 1.06 -16.25 -19.85
CA THR A 545 0.35 -16.48 -18.59
C THR A 545 -1.09 -16.95 -18.84
N LEU A 546 -1.53 -17.86 -18.00
CA LEU A 546 -2.90 -18.36 -17.92
C LEU A 546 -3.49 -17.95 -16.58
N THR A 547 -4.49 -17.09 -16.59
CA THR A 547 -5.24 -16.72 -15.37
C THR A 547 -6.54 -17.53 -15.33
N VAL A 548 -6.68 -18.35 -14.30
CA VAL A 548 -7.85 -19.13 -13.98
C VAL A 548 -8.62 -18.43 -12.88
N THR A 549 -9.89 -18.12 -13.09
CA THR A 549 -10.75 -17.50 -12.08
C THR A 549 -11.94 -18.38 -11.77
N LEU A 550 -12.10 -18.70 -10.49
CA LEU A 550 -13.21 -19.43 -9.91
C LEU A 550 -14.05 -18.45 -9.07
N PRO A 551 -15.25 -18.07 -9.49
CA PRO A 551 -16.06 -17.09 -8.76
C PRO A 551 -16.86 -17.73 -7.63
N GLY A 552 -17.14 -16.95 -6.58
CA GLY A 552 -18.08 -17.30 -5.51
C GLY A 552 -17.44 -17.81 -4.25
N SER A 553 -18.04 -18.81 -3.60
CA SER A 553 -17.51 -19.45 -2.38
C SER A 553 -16.54 -20.61 -2.67
N ASP A 554 -16.16 -20.77 -3.93
CA ASP A 554 -15.31 -21.87 -4.36
C ASP A 554 -13.84 -21.50 -4.12
N THR A 555 -13.42 -21.55 -2.87
CA THR A 555 -12.01 -21.46 -2.50
C THR A 555 -11.30 -22.77 -2.78
N LEU A 556 -10.04 -22.71 -3.17
CA LEU A 556 -9.18 -23.85 -3.40
C LEU A 556 -8.33 -24.13 -2.16
N THR A 557 -8.22 -25.39 -1.80
CA THR A 557 -7.24 -25.82 -0.80
C THR A 557 -5.85 -25.86 -1.42
N THR A 558 -4.82 -25.82 -0.58
CA THR A 558 -3.42 -25.97 -0.99
C THR A 558 -3.21 -27.27 -1.76
N GLU A 559 -3.75 -28.38 -1.25
CA GLU A 559 -3.70 -29.71 -1.89
C GLU A 559 -4.35 -29.73 -3.29
N GLN A 560 -5.50 -29.09 -3.47
CA GLN A 560 -6.17 -29.00 -4.77
C GLN A 560 -5.32 -28.22 -5.80
N LEU A 561 -4.59 -27.21 -5.36
CA LEU A 561 -3.73 -26.42 -6.23
C LEU A 561 -2.49 -27.23 -6.65
N ASP A 562 -1.86 -27.95 -5.71
CA ASP A 562 -0.71 -28.80 -6.02
C ASP A 562 -1.09 -29.95 -6.97
N ASN A 563 -2.23 -30.59 -6.76
CA ASN A 563 -2.78 -31.62 -7.64
C ASN A 563 -3.06 -31.05 -9.05
N LEU A 564 -3.63 -29.84 -9.13
CA LEU A 564 -3.87 -29.17 -10.42
C LEU A 564 -2.56 -28.93 -11.18
N LEU A 565 -1.53 -28.41 -10.50
CA LEU A 565 -0.22 -28.14 -11.12
C LEU A 565 0.45 -29.44 -11.60
N ALA A 566 0.39 -30.50 -10.78
CA ALA A 566 0.90 -31.82 -11.15
C ALA A 566 0.18 -32.37 -12.39
N ALA A 567 -1.17 -32.33 -12.40
CA ALA A 567 -1.98 -32.80 -13.52
C ALA A 567 -1.72 -32.00 -14.82
N LEU A 568 -1.59 -30.68 -14.73
CA LEU A 568 -1.26 -29.86 -15.89
C LEU A 568 0.12 -30.18 -16.46
N ASN A 569 1.14 -30.35 -15.63
CA ASN A 569 2.49 -30.66 -16.05
C ASN A 569 2.62 -32.12 -16.56
N GLU A 570 1.80 -33.05 -16.06
CA GLU A 570 1.73 -34.41 -16.58
C GLU A 570 1.06 -34.46 -17.96
N GLN A 571 -0.04 -33.73 -18.14
CA GLN A 571 -0.82 -33.75 -19.39
C GLN A 571 -0.19 -32.89 -20.48
N TYR A 572 0.51 -31.81 -20.09
CA TYR A 572 1.14 -30.82 -21.00
C TYR A 572 2.63 -30.62 -20.65
N PRO A 573 3.49 -31.66 -20.80
CA PRO A 573 4.88 -31.59 -20.34
C PRO A 573 5.74 -30.56 -21.08
N ASP A 574 5.36 -30.20 -22.31
CA ASP A 574 6.07 -29.19 -23.12
C ASP A 574 5.76 -27.75 -22.70
N ASN A 575 4.71 -27.54 -21.89
CA ASN A 575 4.26 -26.21 -21.52
C ASN A 575 4.81 -25.71 -20.18
N ASN A 576 5.34 -26.58 -19.33
CA ASN A 576 6.00 -26.25 -18.06
C ASN A 576 5.23 -25.21 -17.23
N PHE A 577 4.04 -25.59 -16.74
CA PHE A 577 3.20 -24.68 -15.94
C PHE A 577 3.84 -24.42 -14.58
N VAL A 578 4.06 -23.13 -14.27
CA VAL A 578 4.64 -22.66 -13.01
C VAL A 578 3.70 -21.64 -12.38
N GLN A 579 3.50 -21.73 -11.08
CA GLN A 579 2.70 -20.77 -10.32
C GLN A 579 3.39 -19.40 -10.25
N ASN A 580 2.71 -18.35 -10.71
CA ASN A 580 3.15 -16.97 -10.58
C ASN A 580 2.46 -16.24 -9.44
N GLU A 581 1.14 -16.38 -9.36
CA GLU A 581 0.32 -15.68 -8.38
C GLU A 581 -0.94 -16.51 -8.07
N VAL A 582 -1.32 -16.55 -6.81
CA VAL A 582 -2.61 -17.09 -6.36
C VAL A 582 -3.25 -16.11 -5.41
N SER A 583 -4.54 -15.90 -5.60
CA SER A 583 -5.38 -15.15 -4.67
C SER A 583 -6.62 -15.97 -4.38
N ASN A 584 -6.72 -16.46 -3.16
CA ASN A 584 -7.82 -17.26 -2.66
C ASN A 584 -8.48 -16.51 -1.50
N VAL A 585 -9.72 -16.08 -1.68
CA VAL A 585 -10.42 -15.21 -0.73
C VAL A 585 -11.77 -15.80 -0.38
N ASP A 586 -12.00 -16.03 0.91
CA ASP A 586 -13.34 -16.41 1.38
C ASP A 586 -14.36 -15.29 1.11
N ALA A 587 -15.57 -15.70 0.72
CA ALA A 587 -16.61 -14.77 0.31
C ALA A 587 -17.06 -13.82 1.45
N THR A 588 -16.95 -14.25 2.71
CA THR A 588 -17.27 -13.41 3.87
C THR A 588 -16.20 -12.34 4.06
N ILE A 589 -14.92 -12.73 3.95
CA ILE A 589 -13.78 -11.81 4.05
C ILE A 589 -13.86 -10.75 2.94
N GLY A 590 -14.14 -11.17 1.70
CA GLY A 590 -14.28 -10.25 0.56
C GLY A 590 -15.41 -9.22 0.74
N LYS A 591 -16.58 -9.66 1.21
CA LYS A 591 -17.71 -8.75 1.50
C LYS A 591 -17.39 -7.77 2.63
N GLU A 592 -16.73 -8.23 3.69
CA GLU A 592 -16.30 -7.37 4.81
C GLU A 592 -15.29 -6.33 4.34
N PHE A 593 -14.35 -6.70 3.50
CA PHE A 593 -13.37 -5.78 2.91
C PHE A 593 -14.05 -4.71 2.05
N LEU A 594 -14.99 -5.11 1.19
CA LEU A 594 -15.78 -4.16 0.39
C LEU A 594 -16.58 -3.18 1.28
N LEU A 595 -17.27 -3.69 2.30
CA LEU A 595 -18.07 -2.86 3.20
C LEU A 595 -17.19 -1.89 4.00
N LYS A 596 -16.05 -2.35 4.54
CA LYS A 596 -15.05 -1.51 5.22
C LYS A 596 -14.55 -0.40 4.31
N SER A 597 -14.30 -0.71 3.03
CA SER A 597 -13.87 0.24 2.01
C SER A 597 -14.92 1.32 1.74
N VAL A 598 -16.19 0.94 1.63
CA VAL A 598 -17.31 1.90 1.47
C VAL A 598 -17.44 2.80 2.69
N VAL A 599 -17.33 2.25 3.90
CA VAL A 599 -17.37 3.03 5.15
C VAL A 599 -16.20 4.01 5.20
N ALA A 600 -14.99 3.60 4.80
CA ALA A 600 -13.81 4.47 4.72
C ALA A 600 -14.03 5.65 3.75
N LEU A 601 -14.64 5.38 2.59
CA LEU A 601 -14.98 6.39 1.60
C LEU A 601 -16.00 7.40 2.12
N VAL A 602 -17.06 6.93 2.78
CA VAL A 602 -18.08 7.79 3.39
C VAL A 602 -17.48 8.62 4.53
N ALA A 603 -16.68 8.02 5.39
CA ALA A 603 -15.97 8.72 6.47
C ALA A 603 -15.07 9.84 5.92
N ALA A 604 -14.33 9.57 4.83
CA ALA A 604 -13.51 10.57 4.15
C ALA A 604 -14.38 11.75 3.65
N CYS A 605 -15.47 11.47 2.94
CA CYS A 605 -16.39 12.50 2.46
C CYS A 605 -16.97 13.36 3.62
N VAL A 606 -17.35 12.73 4.74
CA VAL A 606 -17.90 13.43 5.90
C VAL A 606 -16.84 14.32 6.56
N LEU A 607 -15.64 13.81 6.82
CA LEU A 607 -14.55 14.59 7.43
C LEU A 607 -14.12 15.75 6.54
N ILE A 608 -14.03 15.52 5.24
CA ILE A 608 -13.76 16.56 4.24
C ILE A 608 -14.85 17.63 4.26
N LEU A 609 -16.12 17.23 4.25
CA LEU A 609 -17.26 18.16 4.32
C LEU A 609 -17.19 19.04 5.57
N LEU A 610 -16.95 18.43 6.74
CA LEU A 610 -16.81 19.14 8.01
C LEU A 610 -15.63 20.12 7.99
N TYR A 611 -14.49 19.66 7.48
CA TYR A 611 -13.29 20.52 7.34
C TYR A 611 -13.56 21.74 6.44
N VAL A 612 -14.09 21.55 5.24
CA VAL A 612 -14.40 22.63 4.29
C VAL A 612 -15.50 23.54 4.85
N ALA A 613 -16.54 22.99 5.48
CA ALA A 613 -17.59 23.77 6.12
C ALA A 613 -17.06 24.68 7.22
N TYR A 614 -16.16 24.19 8.06
CA TYR A 614 -15.52 24.98 9.10
C TYR A 614 -14.56 26.04 8.51
N ARG A 615 -13.69 25.61 7.61
CA ARG A 615 -12.61 26.45 7.06
C ARG A 615 -13.14 27.62 6.23
N PHE A 616 -14.17 27.40 5.44
CA PHE A 616 -14.76 28.39 4.54
C PHE A 616 -16.05 29.02 5.04
N ARG A 617 -16.29 29.01 6.37
CA ARG A 617 -17.49 29.60 6.99
C ARG A 617 -17.80 31.03 6.56
N LYS A 618 -16.76 31.88 6.27
CA LYS A 618 -16.90 33.27 5.83
C LYS A 618 -17.56 33.42 4.47
N ILE A 619 -17.41 32.46 3.56
CA ILE A 619 -18.02 32.44 2.23
C ILE A 619 -19.28 31.57 2.15
N GLY A 620 -19.71 30.96 3.25
CA GLY A 620 -20.83 30.03 3.33
C GLY A 620 -20.38 28.58 3.30
N GLY A 621 -19.64 28.16 4.33
CA GLY A 621 -18.88 26.93 4.41
C GLY A 621 -19.63 25.66 4.05
N LEU A 622 -20.85 25.44 4.61
CA LEU A 622 -21.66 24.27 4.25
C LEU A 622 -21.98 24.20 2.76
N LYS A 623 -22.28 25.35 2.12
CA LYS A 623 -22.53 25.38 0.66
C LYS A 623 -21.26 25.10 -0.13
N ALA A 624 -20.14 25.66 0.32
CA ALA A 624 -18.83 25.39 -0.31
C ALA A 624 -18.46 23.92 -0.16
N GLY A 625 -18.63 23.33 1.03
CA GLY A 625 -18.39 21.92 1.27
C GLY A 625 -19.30 21.01 0.45
N SER A 626 -20.61 21.27 0.42
CA SER A 626 -21.55 20.45 -0.35
C SER A 626 -21.27 20.51 -1.86
N THR A 627 -20.93 21.67 -2.42
CA THR A 627 -20.60 21.76 -3.84
C THR A 627 -19.24 21.14 -4.18
N ALA A 628 -18.30 21.15 -3.25
CA ALA A 628 -17.06 20.39 -3.39
C ALA A 628 -17.33 18.88 -3.39
N ILE A 629 -18.20 18.37 -2.49
CA ILE A 629 -18.57 16.95 -2.49
C ILE A 629 -19.25 16.53 -3.79
N VAL A 630 -20.11 17.35 -4.37
CA VAL A 630 -20.73 17.04 -5.68
C VAL A 630 -19.66 16.91 -6.78
N ALA A 631 -18.64 17.78 -6.78
CA ALA A 631 -17.52 17.66 -7.73
C ALA A 631 -16.69 16.41 -7.46
N LEU A 632 -16.43 16.07 -6.20
CA LEU A 632 -15.71 14.86 -5.82
C LEU A 632 -16.47 13.59 -6.23
N LEU A 633 -17.79 13.55 -6.04
CA LEU A 633 -18.62 12.43 -6.50
C LEU A 633 -18.56 12.28 -8.04
N HIS A 634 -18.54 13.39 -8.77
CA HIS A 634 -18.32 13.35 -10.22
C HIS A 634 -16.96 12.72 -10.57
N ASP A 635 -15.88 13.14 -9.89
CA ASP A 635 -14.55 12.62 -10.15
C ASP A 635 -14.43 11.12 -9.82
N MET A 636 -15.05 10.70 -8.72
CA MET A 636 -15.16 9.27 -8.37
C MET A 636 -15.92 8.48 -9.44
N PHE A 637 -16.98 9.07 -10.01
CA PHE A 637 -17.72 8.45 -11.10
C PHE A 637 -16.89 8.34 -12.38
N VAL A 638 -16.02 9.31 -12.66
CA VAL A 638 -15.05 9.22 -13.77
C VAL A 638 -14.08 8.08 -13.56
N VAL A 639 -13.49 7.96 -12.35
CA VAL A 639 -12.58 6.84 -12.00
C VAL A 639 -13.30 5.51 -12.16
N PHE A 640 -14.50 5.38 -11.58
CA PHE A 640 -15.33 4.19 -11.74
C PHE A 640 -15.62 3.89 -13.22
N GLY A 641 -15.91 4.93 -14.00
CA GLY A 641 -16.13 4.82 -15.44
C GLY A 641 -14.93 4.23 -16.18
N VAL A 642 -13.71 4.59 -15.81
CA VAL A 642 -12.49 4.01 -16.41
C VAL A 642 -12.42 2.50 -16.14
N PHE A 643 -12.69 2.04 -14.91
CA PHE A 643 -12.74 0.62 -14.59
C PHE A 643 -13.79 -0.12 -15.42
N VAL A 644 -14.98 0.45 -15.54
CA VAL A 644 -16.09 -0.15 -16.31
C VAL A 644 -15.79 -0.21 -17.80
N LEU A 645 -15.33 0.91 -18.39
CA LEU A 645 -15.06 1.02 -19.83
C LEU A 645 -13.89 0.15 -20.28
N LEU A 646 -12.84 0.05 -19.47
CA LEU A 646 -11.67 -0.76 -19.76
C LEU A 646 -11.79 -2.21 -19.27
N ARG A 647 -12.93 -2.55 -18.63
CA ARG A 647 -13.19 -3.88 -18.10
C ARG A 647 -12.16 -4.34 -17.03
N ILE A 648 -11.55 -3.37 -16.32
CA ILE A 648 -10.64 -3.65 -15.19
C ILE A 648 -11.50 -4.12 -14.00
N PRO A 649 -11.14 -5.22 -13.32
CA PRO A 649 -11.86 -5.65 -12.12
C PRO A 649 -11.75 -4.62 -10.99
N LEU A 650 -12.84 -4.39 -10.26
CA LEU A 650 -12.81 -3.58 -9.04
C LEU A 650 -12.13 -4.37 -7.93
N ASN A 651 -11.04 -3.84 -7.40
CA ASN A 651 -10.21 -4.43 -6.35
C ASN A 651 -9.77 -3.36 -5.32
N GLY A 652 -8.86 -3.70 -4.42
CA GLY A 652 -8.30 -2.77 -3.44
C GLY A 652 -7.67 -1.52 -4.05
N ASN A 653 -7.04 -1.63 -5.23
CA ASN A 653 -6.48 -0.50 -5.97
C ASN A 653 -7.54 0.53 -6.38
N PHE A 654 -8.75 0.08 -6.73
CA PHE A 654 -9.89 0.98 -6.99
C PHE A 654 -10.21 1.85 -5.77
N ILE A 655 -10.26 1.27 -4.58
CA ILE A 655 -10.55 2.01 -3.35
C ILE A 655 -9.43 3.00 -3.03
N ALA A 656 -8.17 2.59 -3.16
CA ALA A 656 -7.01 3.46 -2.97
C ALA A 656 -7.04 4.65 -3.95
N ALA A 657 -7.38 4.41 -5.22
CA ALA A 657 -7.53 5.46 -6.23
C ALA A 657 -8.68 6.42 -5.89
N LEU A 658 -9.87 5.92 -5.49
CA LEU A 658 -11.01 6.76 -5.10
C LEU A 658 -10.68 7.65 -3.92
N LEU A 659 -10.10 7.10 -2.86
CA LEU A 659 -9.72 7.88 -1.68
C LEU A 659 -8.64 8.92 -2.02
N THR A 660 -7.66 8.57 -2.86
CA THR A 660 -6.62 9.51 -3.29
C THR A 660 -7.20 10.69 -4.05
N ILE A 661 -8.13 10.45 -4.98
CA ILE A 661 -8.79 11.51 -5.75
C ILE A 661 -9.59 12.43 -4.86
N LEU A 662 -10.24 11.94 -3.80
CA LEU A 662 -10.93 12.79 -2.83
C LEU A 662 -10.00 13.84 -2.22
N GLY A 663 -8.80 13.43 -1.82
CA GLY A 663 -7.81 14.35 -1.24
C GLY A 663 -7.23 15.32 -2.28
N TYR A 664 -6.86 14.80 -3.44
CA TYR A 664 -6.18 15.56 -4.49
C TYR A 664 -7.10 16.56 -5.19
N SER A 665 -8.27 16.14 -5.67
CA SER A 665 -9.22 17.02 -6.36
C SER A 665 -9.71 18.15 -5.46
N LEU A 666 -9.88 17.86 -4.17
CA LEU A 666 -10.27 18.89 -3.21
C LEU A 666 -9.20 19.93 -2.99
N ASN A 667 -7.91 19.59 -3.08
CA ASN A 667 -6.81 20.54 -2.96
C ASN A 667 -6.99 21.72 -3.94
N ASP A 668 -7.29 21.46 -5.21
CA ASP A 668 -7.57 22.49 -6.21
C ASP A 668 -8.82 23.31 -5.87
N THR A 669 -9.89 22.66 -5.39
CA THR A 669 -11.14 23.34 -5.00
C THR A 669 -10.91 24.30 -3.83
N VAL A 670 -10.15 23.89 -2.82
CA VAL A 670 -9.78 24.69 -1.65
C VAL A 670 -9.01 25.93 -2.05
N VAL A 671 -8.10 25.79 -2.99
CA VAL A 671 -7.30 26.89 -3.55
C VAL A 671 -8.16 27.97 -4.22
N ILE A 672 -9.13 27.54 -5.04
CA ILE A 672 -10.06 28.48 -5.69
C ILE A 672 -10.98 29.14 -4.65
N TYR A 673 -11.47 28.40 -3.67
CA TYR A 673 -12.29 28.96 -2.59
C TYR A 673 -11.51 29.94 -1.71
N ASP A 674 -10.21 29.71 -1.49
CA ASP A 674 -9.34 30.66 -0.82
C ASP A 674 -9.21 31.96 -1.62
N ARG A 675 -9.03 31.86 -2.95
CA ARG A 675 -8.99 33.03 -3.84
C ARG A 675 -10.32 33.78 -3.88
N ILE A 676 -11.45 33.07 -3.88
CA ILE A 676 -12.78 33.70 -3.78
C ILE A 676 -12.91 34.46 -2.44
N ARG A 677 -12.40 33.88 -1.34
CA ARG A 677 -12.40 34.49 -0.02
C ARG A 677 -11.54 35.79 -0.01
N GLU A 678 -10.36 35.73 -0.60
CA GLU A 678 -9.44 36.88 -0.75
C GLU A 678 -10.10 37.99 -1.58
N ASN A 679 -10.60 37.67 -2.78
CA ASN A 679 -11.24 38.65 -3.66
C ASN A 679 -12.54 39.23 -3.06
N SER A 680 -13.29 38.41 -2.29
CA SER A 680 -14.48 38.89 -1.58
C SER A 680 -14.15 39.93 -0.51
N ALA A 681 -12.96 39.85 0.11
CA ALA A 681 -12.48 40.82 1.06
C ALA A 681 -11.95 42.11 0.38
N LEU A 682 -11.30 41.96 -0.78
CA LEU A 682 -10.71 43.07 -1.53
C LEU A 682 -11.76 43.92 -2.26
N TYR A 683 -12.64 43.31 -3.02
CA TYR A 683 -13.57 44.04 -3.92
C TYR A 683 -14.96 44.26 -3.33
N GLY A 684 -15.34 43.60 -2.24
CA GLY A 684 -16.59 43.74 -1.53
C GLY A 684 -17.88 43.49 -2.36
N LYS A 685 -19.05 43.55 -1.70
CA LYS A 685 -20.35 43.31 -2.35
C LYS A 685 -20.84 44.43 -3.27
N LYS A 686 -20.23 45.60 -3.24
CA LYS A 686 -20.70 46.79 -3.94
C LYS A 686 -20.07 47.06 -5.29
N GLN A 687 -18.88 46.47 -5.58
CA GLN A 687 -18.11 46.78 -6.79
C GLN A 687 -18.26 45.73 -7.91
N MET A 688 -18.68 44.52 -7.62
CA MET A 688 -18.68 43.39 -8.58
C MET A 688 -19.80 42.42 -8.28
N SER A 689 -20.43 41.84 -9.33
CA SER A 689 -21.40 40.77 -9.14
C SER A 689 -20.73 39.49 -8.62
N LEU A 690 -21.47 38.58 -7.93
CA LEU A 690 -20.93 37.34 -7.42
C LEU A 690 -20.35 36.48 -8.55
N ALA A 691 -21.01 36.45 -9.70
CA ALA A 691 -20.56 35.68 -10.86
C ALA A 691 -19.25 36.22 -11.44
N GLU A 692 -19.10 37.53 -11.57
CA GLU A 692 -17.87 38.20 -12.03
C GLU A 692 -16.72 37.96 -11.06
N LEU A 693 -16.96 38.12 -9.75
CA LEU A 693 -15.96 37.89 -8.70
C LEU A 693 -15.43 36.46 -8.72
N VAL A 694 -16.34 35.47 -8.85
CA VAL A 694 -15.95 34.06 -8.92
C VAL A 694 -15.20 33.77 -10.23
N ASN A 695 -15.69 34.30 -11.36
CA ASN A 695 -15.03 34.12 -12.65
C ASN A 695 -13.60 34.74 -12.63
N LEU A 696 -13.44 35.93 -12.03
CA LEU A 696 -12.13 36.50 -11.81
C LEU A 696 -11.22 35.62 -10.96
N SER A 697 -11.75 35.07 -9.84
CA SER A 697 -11.01 34.20 -8.93
C SER A 697 -10.54 32.91 -9.62
N VAL A 698 -11.40 32.28 -10.41
CA VAL A 698 -11.05 31.08 -11.20
C VAL A 698 -9.96 31.42 -12.21
N ASN A 699 -10.10 32.49 -13.00
CA ASN A 699 -9.09 32.87 -14.00
C ASN A 699 -7.73 33.21 -13.37
N GLN A 700 -7.71 33.82 -12.19
CA GLN A 700 -6.46 34.11 -11.44
C GLN A 700 -5.79 32.85 -10.90
N SER A 701 -6.55 31.80 -10.61
CA SER A 701 -6.04 30.52 -10.10
C SER A 701 -5.74 29.52 -11.21
N PHE A 702 -6.26 29.72 -12.42
CA PHE A 702 -6.24 28.77 -13.53
C PHE A 702 -4.85 28.27 -13.90
N ALA A 703 -3.91 29.18 -14.14
CA ALA A 703 -2.54 28.81 -14.54
C ALA A 703 -1.84 27.96 -13.46
N ARG A 704 -2.13 28.24 -12.19
CA ARG A 704 -1.58 27.50 -11.06
C ARG A 704 -2.19 26.10 -10.97
N SER A 705 -3.53 25.96 -10.93
CA SER A 705 -4.20 24.65 -10.90
C SER A 705 -3.82 23.78 -12.10
N LEU A 706 -3.65 24.40 -13.28
CA LEU A 706 -3.19 23.66 -14.44
C LEU A 706 -1.75 23.15 -14.28
N MET A 707 -0.83 23.96 -13.76
CA MET A 707 0.57 23.56 -13.59
C MET A 707 0.75 22.49 -12.51
N THR A 708 0.04 22.58 -11.38
CA THR A 708 0.08 21.55 -10.33
C THR A 708 -0.44 20.22 -10.85
N SER A 709 -1.52 20.25 -11.63
CA SER A 709 -2.08 19.04 -12.23
C SER A 709 -1.17 18.47 -13.34
N ILE A 710 -0.54 19.30 -14.16
CA ILE A 710 0.43 18.85 -15.17
C ILE A 710 1.62 18.14 -14.50
N THR A 711 2.18 18.66 -13.41
CA THR A 711 3.31 18.04 -12.72
C THR A 711 2.94 16.66 -12.16
N THR A 712 1.76 16.54 -11.57
CA THR A 712 1.29 15.29 -10.99
C THR A 712 0.87 14.28 -12.07
N CYS A 713 0.15 14.75 -13.11
CA CYS A 713 -0.20 13.91 -14.26
C CYS A 713 1.04 13.45 -15.04
N LEU A 714 2.11 14.27 -15.09
CA LEU A 714 3.37 13.89 -15.72
C LEU A 714 4.04 12.75 -14.94
N ALA A 715 4.13 12.87 -13.62
CA ALA A 715 4.71 11.83 -12.77
C ALA A 715 3.91 10.52 -12.87
N LEU A 716 2.59 10.60 -12.74
CA LEU A 716 1.72 9.43 -12.83
C LEU A 716 1.65 8.86 -14.27
N GLY A 717 1.72 9.74 -15.28
CA GLY A 717 1.77 9.34 -16.69
C GLY A 717 2.99 8.48 -17.01
N VAL A 718 4.14 8.77 -16.41
CA VAL A 718 5.34 7.92 -16.53
C VAL A 718 5.05 6.53 -15.94
N VAL A 719 4.44 6.47 -14.76
CA VAL A 719 4.05 5.18 -14.15
C VAL A 719 3.10 4.41 -15.07
N CYS A 720 2.09 5.08 -15.65
CA CYS A 720 1.16 4.46 -16.59
C CYS A 720 1.87 3.91 -17.84
N VAL A 721 2.76 4.70 -18.46
CA VAL A 721 3.49 4.28 -19.66
C VAL A 721 4.39 3.09 -19.35
N VAL A 722 5.13 3.17 -18.26
CA VAL A 722 6.04 2.10 -17.82
C VAL A 722 5.25 0.84 -17.48
N SER A 723 4.12 0.94 -16.75
CA SER A 723 3.29 -0.23 -16.41
C SER A 723 2.70 -0.91 -17.64
N VAL A 724 2.35 -0.15 -18.70
CA VAL A 724 1.89 -0.72 -19.97
C VAL A 724 3.02 -1.42 -20.75
N ILE A 725 4.20 -0.80 -20.80
CA ILE A 725 5.36 -1.38 -21.53
C ILE A 725 5.80 -2.69 -20.88
N TYR A 726 5.86 -2.72 -19.54
CA TYR A 726 6.32 -3.87 -18.78
C TYR A 726 5.18 -4.77 -18.25
N ARG A 727 3.94 -4.53 -18.65
CA ARG A 727 2.74 -5.32 -18.31
C ARG A 727 2.55 -5.53 -16.80
N LEU A 728 2.73 -4.46 -16.03
CA LEU A 728 2.46 -4.45 -14.60
C LEU A 728 0.98 -4.17 -14.34
N ASP A 729 0.13 -5.20 -14.45
CA ASP A 729 -1.32 -5.06 -14.37
C ASP A 729 -1.80 -4.50 -13.02
N SER A 730 -1.17 -4.89 -11.93
CA SER A 730 -1.45 -4.36 -10.59
C SER A 730 -1.24 -2.85 -10.50
N ILE A 731 -0.14 -2.34 -11.06
CA ILE A 731 0.17 -0.90 -11.10
C ILE A 731 -0.70 -0.18 -12.11
N TYR A 732 -0.93 -0.78 -13.28
CA TYR A 732 -1.79 -0.21 -14.31
C TYR A 732 -3.22 -0.01 -13.80
N SER A 733 -3.78 -1.01 -13.10
CA SER A 733 -5.13 -0.94 -12.53
C SER A 733 -5.30 0.17 -11.50
N PHE A 734 -4.21 0.62 -10.85
CA PHE A 734 -4.18 1.74 -9.92
C PHE A 734 -3.89 3.08 -10.63
N ALA A 735 -2.78 3.15 -11.37
CA ALA A 735 -2.24 4.42 -11.87
C ALA A 735 -3.09 5.02 -13.00
N PHE A 736 -3.60 4.19 -13.90
CA PHE A 736 -4.34 4.67 -15.07
C PHE A 736 -5.70 5.30 -14.69
N PRO A 737 -6.57 4.68 -13.88
CA PRO A 737 -7.79 5.32 -13.42
C PRO A 737 -7.54 6.58 -12.59
N LEU A 738 -6.47 6.56 -11.77
CA LEU A 738 -6.06 7.71 -10.96
C LEU A 738 -5.67 8.91 -11.83
N LEU A 739 -4.96 8.68 -12.96
CA LEU A 739 -4.61 9.72 -13.92
C LEU A 739 -5.88 10.42 -14.48
N PHE A 740 -6.87 9.65 -14.89
CA PHE A 740 -8.14 10.20 -15.36
C PHE A 740 -8.91 10.94 -14.27
N GLY A 741 -8.88 10.42 -13.05
CA GLY A 741 -9.47 11.09 -11.90
C GLY A 741 -8.82 12.45 -11.61
N MET A 742 -7.48 12.56 -11.73
CA MET A 742 -6.77 13.82 -11.56
C MET A 742 -7.12 14.84 -12.63
N VAL A 743 -7.20 14.43 -13.89
CA VAL A 743 -7.65 15.31 -15.00
C VAL A 743 -9.10 15.75 -14.76
N SER A 744 -9.97 14.83 -14.31
CA SER A 744 -11.35 15.14 -13.94
C SER A 744 -11.41 16.15 -12.78
N GLY A 745 -10.54 16.05 -11.77
CA GLY A 745 -10.49 16.96 -10.61
C GLY A 745 -10.28 18.42 -10.98
N VAL A 746 -9.40 18.70 -11.96
CA VAL A 746 -9.22 20.06 -12.48
C VAL A 746 -10.51 20.56 -13.15
N TYR A 747 -11.10 19.71 -13.98
CA TYR A 747 -12.35 20.03 -14.67
C TYR A 747 -13.49 20.27 -13.67
N SER A 748 -13.72 19.35 -12.75
CA SER A 748 -14.84 19.40 -11.82
C SER A 748 -14.75 20.59 -10.86
N THR A 749 -13.55 20.92 -10.39
CA THR A 749 -13.30 22.09 -9.54
C THR A 749 -13.69 23.39 -10.24
N ILE A 750 -13.25 23.58 -11.50
CA ILE A 750 -13.46 24.79 -12.27
C ILE A 750 -14.86 24.86 -12.86
N CYS A 751 -15.35 23.76 -13.42
CA CYS A 751 -16.55 23.71 -14.25
C CYS A 751 -17.81 23.23 -13.50
N ILE A 752 -17.65 22.58 -12.31
CA ILE A 752 -18.78 22.07 -11.55
C ILE A 752 -18.87 22.76 -10.18
N ALA A 753 -17.85 22.59 -9.28
CA ALA A 753 -17.93 23.06 -7.91
C ALA A 753 -18.17 24.57 -7.81
N THR A 754 -17.38 25.39 -8.52
CA THR A 754 -17.46 26.84 -8.44
C THR A 754 -18.73 27.42 -9.08
N PRO A 755 -19.21 27.00 -10.27
CA PRO A 755 -20.47 27.47 -10.81
C PRO A 755 -21.67 27.02 -9.97
N LEU A 756 -21.69 25.79 -9.48
CA LEU A 756 -22.77 25.27 -8.65
C LEU A 756 -22.90 26.04 -7.33
N TRP A 757 -21.75 26.44 -6.74
CA TRP A 757 -21.73 27.28 -5.54
C TRP A 757 -22.35 28.67 -5.81
N VAL A 758 -22.07 29.28 -6.99
CA VAL A 758 -22.69 30.55 -7.43
C VAL A 758 -24.21 30.40 -7.56
N ASP A 759 -24.66 29.36 -8.24
CA ASP A 759 -26.09 29.09 -8.48
C ASP A 759 -26.84 28.88 -7.15
N TRP A 760 -26.25 28.10 -6.24
CA TRP A 760 -26.86 27.85 -4.92
C TRP A 760 -26.93 29.12 -4.05
N LYS A 761 -25.95 30.00 -4.17
CA LYS A 761 -25.93 31.26 -3.43
C LYS A 761 -26.92 32.29 -3.98
N ASN A 762 -27.14 32.30 -5.32
CA ASN A 762 -28.10 33.18 -5.99
C ASN A 762 -29.54 32.75 -5.74
N LYS A 763 -29.90 31.45 -5.77
CA LYS A 763 -31.24 30.95 -5.43
C LYS A 763 -31.72 31.43 -4.05
N LYS A 764 -30.84 31.42 -3.04
CA LYS A 764 -31.21 31.88 -1.68
C LYS A 764 -31.39 33.41 -1.57
N LYS A 765 -30.76 34.20 -2.48
CA LYS A 765 -31.01 35.65 -2.55
C LYS A 765 -32.33 35.96 -3.23
N ALA A 766 -32.72 35.19 -4.22
CA ALA A 766 -34.03 35.33 -4.89
C ALA A 766 -35.17 34.95 -3.92
N ALA A 767 -35.05 33.82 -3.21
CA ALA A 767 -36.02 33.37 -2.20
C ALA A 767 -36.13 34.25 -0.96
N LYS A 768 -35.14 35.12 -0.65
CA LYS A 768 -35.23 36.13 0.41
C LYS A 768 -35.81 37.47 -0.06
N LYS A 769 -35.89 37.68 -1.39
CA LYS A 769 -36.49 38.88 -1.99
C LYS A 769 -37.97 38.70 -2.39
N ALA A 770 -38.41 37.44 -2.63
CA ALA A 770 -39.77 37.01 -2.68
C ALA A 770 -40.34 36.77 -1.26
#